data_8fdd3a7198ab16824d419e5069bedea4
#
_entry.id   8fdd3a7198ab16824d419e5069bedea4
#
_cell.length_a   1.000
_cell.length_b   1.000
_cell.length_c   1.000
_cell.angle_alpha   90.00
_cell.angle_beta   90.00
_cell.angle_gamma   90.00
#
_symmetry.space_group_name_H-M   'P 1'
#
loop_
_entity.id
_entity.type
_entity.pdbx_description
1 polymer ?
#
loop_
_entity_poly.entity_id
_entity_poly.type
_entity_poly.pdbx_seq_one_letter_code
_entity_poly.pdbx_strand_id
1 'polypeptide(L)'
;MAILARDSIGENGVSDCAFFTNSAAVIGSSLNYYDEDGTKTSMKDGIGYRMITGVESDTTPPDAGKLTLDSEAFDKETLLTAGETYTMELRKNNTGYQAVYYDKDGNEMSHTLYGSENLNVIDDQVYAGFAVARGCNATFSNIEFEVTDPAKDEPAQERPMEKEKVSFNFLSSNTTGLKEYPLSFKTNADGSAVISDSTGNKLDTLEVKAGVPVKGTYPVTEGENHFVIAFTPKEGYKINEYTELADYGTVSFDETVNCRILSGDTVYISKDGTADGTGTKEAPVDLATAFCYAAPGQTFIMEGGTYTFKEGLTVLRGVNGTEEAPVTLQPAEGETVILDFAKEGSGLQIWGDYWHIKNIQVCNASDGNCGIRLSGHHNILEGIQTYNNGNTGLQISGTSEETIDLWPSDNLVLNCTSYNNCDEAMEDADGFAAKLTCGEGNVFRGCIAAYNADDGWDLFAKIATGKIGAVTIEDCVAFKNGYVYDASGNVVNAGNGNGFKMGGSGISGRHVLKNSISYENKAKGIDSNSCPDIEVYNNVSCNNEGPNIAIYTSNRADTAYVAEGNISYGTGEGHSEDIQLKGQEESGIYNETNYFYNEADKAYENSKGEKVADDWFVSLDTSVMPERAEDGSIQMHGLLERK
;
A
#
# COMPACT_ATOMS: atom_id res chain seq x y z
N MET A 1 -10.75 -23.15 -3.39
CA MET A 1 -12.02 -23.84 -3.03
C MET A 1 -12.12 -23.98 -1.52
N ALA A 2 -13.34 -24.05 -0.96
CA ALA A 2 -13.55 -24.22 0.48
C ALA A 2 -14.87 -24.90 0.80
N ILE A 3 -14.92 -25.53 1.99
CA ILE A 3 -16.14 -25.78 2.76
C ILE A 3 -16.12 -24.76 3.91
N LEU A 4 -17.19 -23.99 4.07
CA LEU A 4 -17.19 -22.89 5.02
C LEU A 4 -18.54 -22.72 5.73
N ALA A 5 -18.48 -22.11 6.92
CA ALA A 5 -19.58 -21.53 7.65
C ALA A 5 -19.34 -20.03 7.81
N ARG A 6 -20.41 -19.21 7.73
CA ARG A 6 -20.31 -17.75 7.86
C ARG A 6 -21.61 -17.11 8.33
N ASP A 7 -21.53 -15.93 8.90
CA ASP A 7 -22.67 -15.22 9.51
C ASP A 7 -23.41 -14.26 8.55
N SER A 8 -22.99 -14.13 7.29
CA SER A 8 -23.76 -13.44 6.24
C SER A 8 -23.40 -13.96 4.87
N ILE A 9 -24.37 -13.94 3.95
CA ILE A 9 -24.17 -14.19 2.52
C ILE A 9 -24.19 -12.88 1.70
N GLY A 10 -24.38 -11.74 2.36
CA GLY A 10 -24.53 -10.44 1.74
C GLY A 10 -25.83 -10.29 0.95
N GLU A 11 -26.19 -9.07 0.60
CA GLU A 11 -27.29 -8.81 -0.32
C GLU A 11 -26.99 -9.44 -1.69
N ASN A 12 -27.89 -10.26 -2.19
CA ASN A 12 -27.80 -10.94 -3.49
C ASN A 12 -26.71 -12.01 -3.64
N GLY A 13 -26.09 -12.50 -2.56
CA GLY A 13 -25.08 -13.55 -2.63
C GLY A 13 -23.81 -13.15 -3.42
N VAL A 14 -23.54 -11.87 -3.56
CA VAL A 14 -22.45 -11.37 -4.39
C VAL A 14 -21.10 -11.47 -3.69
N SER A 15 -20.10 -11.77 -4.48
CA SER A 15 -18.73 -12.20 -4.16
C SER A 15 -17.99 -11.38 -3.12
N ASP A 16 -18.23 -10.11 -3.02
CA ASP A 16 -17.43 -9.26 -2.16
C ASP A 16 -17.73 -9.47 -0.67
N CYS A 17 -19.00 -9.68 -0.31
CA CYS A 17 -19.36 -10.01 1.07
C CYS A 17 -18.92 -11.41 1.47
N ALA A 18 -18.78 -12.33 0.52
CA ALA A 18 -18.39 -13.71 0.78
C ALA A 18 -16.98 -13.86 1.39
N PHE A 19 -16.10 -12.89 1.18
CA PHE A 19 -14.74 -12.92 1.71
C PHE A 19 -14.57 -12.15 3.02
N PHE A 20 -15.54 -11.34 3.43
CA PHE A 20 -15.40 -10.36 4.50
C PHE A 20 -16.53 -10.40 5.52
N THR A 21 -17.17 -11.54 5.64
CA THR A 21 -18.02 -11.88 6.78
C THR A 21 -17.23 -12.71 7.77
N ASN A 22 -17.66 -12.75 9.02
CA ASN A 22 -17.08 -13.69 9.96
C ASN A 22 -17.31 -15.11 9.44
N SER A 23 -16.26 -15.91 9.40
CA SER A 23 -16.32 -17.22 8.76
C SER A 23 -15.31 -18.20 9.35
N ALA A 24 -15.64 -19.48 9.30
CA ALA A 24 -14.73 -20.58 9.54
C ALA A 24 -14.73 -21.50 8.32
N ALA A 25 -13.57 -21.97 7.89
CA ALA A 25 -13.44 -22.77 6.68
C ALA A 25 -12.31 -23.79 6.76
N VAL A 26 -12.49 -24.91 6.06
CA VAL A 26 -11.39 -25.71 5.52
C VAL A 26 -11.23 -25.30 4.06
N ILE A 27 -10.00 -24.95 3.67
CA ILE A 27 -9.77 -24.24 2.41
C ILE A 27 -8.54 -24.77 1.68
N GLY A 28 -8.62 -24.82 0.35
CA GLY A 28 -7.46 -24.96 -0.52
C GLY A 28 -7.21 -23.64 -1.25
N SER A 29 -6.07 -23.00 -0.97
CA SER A 29 -5.74 -21.64 -1.39
C SER A 29 -4.24 -21.35 -1.23
N SER A 30 -3.83 -20.12 -1.56
CA SER A 30 -2.53 -19.62 -1.10
C SER A 30 -2.57 -19.41 0.41
N LEU A 31 -1.73 -20.13 1.11
CA LEU A 31 -1.63 -20.17 2.57
C LEU A 31 -0.17 -20.06 2.99
N ASN A 32 0.09 -19.81 4.27
CA ASN A 32 1.40 -19.97 4.85
C ASN A 32 1.38 -21.20 5.77
N TYR A 33 2.54 -21.83 5.90
CA TYR A 33 2.80 -22.82 6.93
C TYR A 33 3.94 -22.31 7.82
N TYR A 34 3.86 -22.55 9.11
CA TYR A 34 4.89 -22.15 10.07
C TYR A 34 5.43 -23.39 10.77
N ASP A 35 6.75 -23.60 10.67
CA ASP A 35 7.44 -24.64 11.42
C ASP A 35 7.48 -24.30 12.92
N GLU A 36 7.79 -25.27 13.79
CA GLU A 36 7.82 -25.07 15.25
C GLU A 36 8.77 -23.96 15.73
N ASP A 37 9.78 -23.62 14.94
CA ASP A 37 10.72 -22.52 15.20
C ASP A 37 10.21 -21.16 14.68
N GLY A 38 9.04 -21.13 14.03
CA GLY A 38 8.44 -19.95 13.42
C GLY A 38 8.88 -19.68 11.98
N THR A 39 9.64 -20.58 11.36
CA THR A 39 10.03 -20.44 9.96
C THR A 39 8.82 -20.54 9.05
N LYS A 40 8.62 -19.51 8.24
CA LYS A 40 7.47 -19.37 7.33
C LYS A 40 7.74 -19.98 5.97
N THR A 41 6.85 -20.84 5.50
CA THR A 41 6.82 -21.36 4.14
C THR A 41 5.54 -20.89 3.43
N SER A 42 5.67 -20.21 2.29
CA SER A 42 4.51 -19.80 1.48
C SER A 42 4.06 -20.94 0.58
N MET A 43 2.79 -21.32 0.72
CA MET A 43 2.14 -22.42 0.00
C MET A 43 1.20 -21.83 -1.04
N LYS A 44 1.56 -21.87 -2.33
CA LYS A 44 0.74 -21.28 -3.40
C LYS A 44 -0.65 -21.92 -3.51
N ASP A 45 -0.75 -23.24 -3.31
CA ASP A 45 -1.97 -24.03 -3.42
C ASP A 45 -2.11 -24.97 -2.22
N GLY A 46 -1.85 -24.48 -0.99
CA GLY A 46 -1.89 -25.29 0.24
C GLY A 46 -3.33 -25.65 0.65
N ILE A 47 -3.47 -26.72 1.44
CA ILE A 47 -4.72 -27.09 2.10
C ILE A 47 -4.60 -26.81 3.59
N GLY A 48 -5.57 -26.09 4.14
CA GLY A 48 -5.53 -25.68 5.53
C GLY A 48 -6.85 -25.13 6.05
N TYR A 49 -6.77 -24.28 7.03
CA TYR A 49 -7.92 -23.64 7.65
C TYR A 49 -7.87 -22.12 7.48
N ARG A 50 -9.01 -21.49 7.66
CA ARG A 50 -9.16 -20.04 7.74
C ARG A 50 -10.33 -19.67 8.64
N MET A 51 -10.09 -18.73 9.56
CA MET A 51 -11.12 -18.06 10.32
C MET A 51 -10.97 -16.55 10.15
N ILE A 52 -12.09 -15.89 9.87
CA ILE A 52 -12.18 -14.42 9.80
C ILE A 52 -13.13 -14.00 10.92
N THR A 53 -12.71 -13.05 11.76
CA THR A 53 -13.53 -12.47 12.83
C THR A 53 -13.33 -10.96 12.90
N GLY A 54 -14.20 -10.27 13.65
CA GLY A 54 -14.13 -8.83 13.85
C GLY A 54 -14.87 -8.01 12.78
N VAL A 55 -15.68 -8.67 11.95
CA VAL A 55 -16.56 -8.00 10.97
C VAL A 55 -17.89 -7.70 11.65
N GLU A 56 -18.22 -6.43 11.82
CA GLU A 56 -19.44 -5.97 12.49
C GLU A 56 -20.60 -5.71 11.51
N SER A 57 -20.32 -5.64 10.21
CA SER A 57 -21.31 -5.37 9.16
C SER A 57 -20.90 -6.03 7.85
N ASP A 58 -21.86 -6.51 7.06
CA ASP A 58 -21.63 -7.00 5.69
C ASP A 58 -21.76 -5.90 4.63
N THR A 59 -22.06 -4.68 5.05
CA THR A 59 -22.16 -3.49 4.19
C THR A 59 -21.05 -2.48 4.41
N THR A 60 -20.38 -2.52 5.57
CA THR A 60 -19.33 -1.57 5.92
C THR A 60 -18.02 -2.32 6.21
N PRO A 61 -16.91 -1.98 5.56
CA PRO A 61 -15.61 -2.57 5.87
C PRO A 61 -15.20 -2.35 7.33
N PRO A 62 -14.55 -3.32 7.97
CA PRO A 62 -14.05 -3.16 9.34
C PRO A 62 -12.97 -2.07 9.40
N ASP A 63 -12.85 -1.43 10.55
CA ASP A 63 -11.72 -0.55 10.84
C ASP A 63 -10.39 -1.32 10.79
N ALA A 64 -9.31 -0.62 10.45
CA ALA A 64 -7.98 -1.21 10.45
C ALA A 64 -7.65 -1.81 11.83
N GLY A 65 -7.15 -3.05 11.82
CA GLY A 65 -6.80 -3.79 13.03
C GLY A 65 -7.96 -4.47 13.77
N LYS A 66 -9.22 -4.28 13.34
CA LYS A 66 -10.36 -5.02 13.91
C LYS A 66 -10.56 -6.40 13.28
N LEU A 67 -10.24 -6.53 12.00
CA LEU A 67 -10.33 -7.81 11.31
C LEU A 67 -9.19 -8.72 11.78
N THR A 68 -9.55 -9.90 12.27
CA THR A 68 -8.60 -10.95 12.59
C THR A 68 -8.70 -12.06 11.55
N LEU A 69 -7.57 -12.43 10.99
CA LEU A 69 -7.43 -13.53 10.04
C LEU A 69 -6.51 -14.60 10.66
N ASP A 70 -7.11 -15.71 11.08
CA ASP A 70 -6.39 -16.92 11.48
C ASP A 70 -6.41 -17.90 10.31
N SER A 71 -5.25 -18.20 9.71
CA SER A 71 -5.19 -18.95 8.47
C SER A 71 -3.80 -19.57 8.27
N GLU A 72 -3.76 -20.91 8.17
CA GLU A 72 -2.52 -21.66 7.99
C GLU A 72 -2.75 -22.94 7.18
N ALA A 73 -1.74 -23.43 6.47
CA ALA A 73 -1.75 -24.76 5.85
C ALA A 73 -1.58 -25.85 6.89
N PHE A 74 -2.22 -27.01 6.73
CA PHE A 74 -2.07 -28.14 7.66
C PHE A 74 -0.66 -28.74 7.66
N ASP A 75 -0.01 -28.74 6.49
CA ASP A 75 1.38 -29.14 6.33
C ASP A 75 2.03 -28.41 5.14
N LYS A 76 3.34 -28.54 4.99
CA LYS A 76 4.12 -27.89 3.93
C LYS A 76 4.21 -28.67 2.62
N GLU A 77 3.64 -29.86 2.55
CA GLU A 77 3.80 -30.78 1.41
C GLU A 77 2.50 -30.97 0.63
N THR A 78 1.35 -30.81 1.29
CA THR A 78 0.03 -31.06 0.68
C THR A 78 -0.44 -29.86 -0.14
N LEU A 79 -0.40 -30.04 -1.46
CA LEU A 79 -0.83 -29.03 -2.43
C LEU A 79 -2.06 -29.49 -3.21
N LEU A 80 -2.94 -28.55 -3.53
CA LEU A 80 -4.02 -28.79 -4.48
C LEU A 80 -3.44 -29.10 -5.87
N THR A 81 -3.76 -30.28 -6.40
CA THR A 81 -3.33 -30.73 -7.71
C THR A 81 -4.54 -30.99 -8.59
N ALA A 82 -4.54 -30.49 -9.82
CA ALA A 82 -5.63 -30.68 -10.75
C ALA A 82 -5.89 -32.16 -11.04
N GLY A 83 -7.15 -32.58 -10.91
CA GLY A 83 -7.59 -33.96 -11.13
C GLY A 83 -7.52 -34.89 -9.92
N GLU A 84 -6.95 -34.43 -8.80
CA GLU A 84 -6.91 -35.17 -7.53
C GLU A 84 -8.21 -34.96 -6.74
N THR A 85 -8.48 -35.90 -5.83
CA THR A 85 -9.66 -35.85 -4.94
C THR A 85 -9.19 -35.66 -3.51
N TYR A 86 -9.83 -34.70 -2.81
CA TYR A 86 -9.52 -34.34 -1.44
C TYR A 86 -10.78 -34.52 -0.58
N THR A 87 -10.62 -35.08 0.62
CA THR A 87 -11.69 -35.20 1.60
C THR A 87 -11.54 -34.13 2.65
N MET A 88 -12.55 -33.27 2.75
CA MET A 88 -12.57 -32.15 3.68
C MET A 88 -13.86 -32.16 4.49
N GLU A 89 -13.79 -31.74 5.74
CA GLU A 89 -14.94 -31.64 6.64
C GLU A 89 -14.85 -30.35 7.48
N LEU A 90 -15.98 -29.72 7.71
CA LEU A 90 -16.08 -28.63 8.69
C LEU A 90 -17.09 -29.07 9.76
N ARG A 91 -16.61 -29.26 10.97
CA ARG A 91 -17.43 -29.65 12.12
C ARG A 91 -17.70 -28.42 12.98
N LYS A 92 -18.95 -28.21 13.37
CA LYS A 92 -19.32 -27.28 14.44
C LYS A 92 -19.67 -28.10 15.68
N ASN A 93 -19.01 -27.82 16.78
CA ASN A 93 -19.22 -28.47 18.09
C ASN A 93 -19.37 -27.42 19.20
N ASN A 94 -19.51 -27.87 20.47
CA ASN A 94 -19.66 -26.95 21.60
C ASN A 94 -18.43 -26.06 21.86
N THR A 95 -17.24 -26.46 21.37
CA THR A 95 -15.99 -25.67 21.49
C THR A 95 -15.89 -24.57 20.42
N GLY A 96 -16.39 -24.82 19.21
CA GLY A 96 -16.27 -23.90 18.09
C GLY A 96 -16.42 -24.61 16.75
N TYR A 97 -15.54 -24.29 15.82
CA TYR A 97 -15.45 -24.95 14.52
C TYR A 97 -14.16 -25.76 14.43
N GLN A 98 -14.22 -26.92 13.83
CA GLN A 98 -13.05 -27.73 13.54
C GLN A 98 -12.92 -27.91 12.02
N ALA A 99 -11.85 -27.37 11.46
CA ALA A 99 -11.47 -27.59 10.08
C ALA A 99 -10.72 -28.93 10.00
N VAL A 100 -11.13 -29.80 9.08
CA VAL A 100 -10.60 -31.16 8.96
C VAL A 100 -10.27 -31.48 7.51
N TYR A 101 -9.13 -32.08 7.32
CA TYR A 101 -8.67 -32.62 6.05
C TYR A 101 -8.17 -34.07 6.27
N TYR A 102 -8.48 -34.93 5.35
CA TYR A 102 -7.96 -36.30 5.35
C TYR A 102 -6.92 -36.46 4.25
N ASP A 103 -5.70 -36.84 4.62
CA ASP A 103 -4.64 -37.09 3.67
C ASP A 103 -4.93 -38.30 2.76
N LYS A 104 -4.10 -38.58 1.78
CA LYS A 104 -4.24 -39.70 0.85
C LYS A 104 -4.21 -41.08 1.53
N ASP A 105 -3.68 -41.17 2.73
CA ASP A 105 -3.60 -42.40 3.53
C ASP A 105 -4.79 -42.51 4.50
N GLY A 106 -5.65 -41.49 4.53
CA GLY A 106 -6.84 -41.40 5.38
C GLY A 106 -6.56 -40.90 6.79
N ASN A 107 -5.39 -40.32 7.03
CA ASN A 107 -5.09 -39.73 8.33
C ASN A 107 -5.79 -38.37 8.46
N GLU A 108 -6.38 -38.11 9.61
CA GLU A 108 -7.04 -36.85 9.91
C GLU A 108 -6.00 -35.79 10.32
N MET A 109 -6.05 -34.64 9.64
CA MET A 109 -5.39 -33.41 10.04
C MET A 109 -6.48 -32.42 10.41
N SER A 110 -6.39 -31.80 11.57
CA SER A 110 -7.44 -30.91 12.03
C SER A 110 -6.93 -29.74 12.86
N HIS A 111 -7.68 -28.64 12.81
CA HIS A 111 -7.43 -27.47 13.64
C HIS A 111 -8.75 -26.97 14.24
N THR A 112 -8.72 -26.60 15.52
CA THR A 112 -9.89 -26.08 16.22
C THR A 112 -9.90 -24.56 16.17
N LEU A 113 -10.92 -24.02 15.53
CA LEU A 113 -11.22 -22.59 15.47
C LEU A 113 -12.16 -22.26 16.63
N TYR A 114 -11.62 -21.71 17.70
CA TYR A 114 -12.38 -21.38 18.89
C TYR A 114 -13.31 -20.18 18.65
N GLY A 115 -14.41 -20.11 19.41
CA GLY A 115 -15.29 -18.94 19.37
C GLY A 115 -16.41 -19.05 18.35
N SER A 116 -17.32 -20.01 18.54
CA SER A 116 -18.50 -20.16 17.67
C SER A 116 -19.42 -18.94 17.65
N GLU A 117 -19.43 -18.13 18.71
CA GLU A 117 -20.16 -16.88 18.85
C GLU A 117 -19.70 -15.81 17.85
N ASN A 118 -18.47 -15.88 17.38
CA ASN A 118 -17.92 -14.94 16.39
C ASN A 118 -18.57 -15.06 15.00
N LEU A 119 -19.37 -16.10 14.78
CA LEU A 119 -20.15 -16.28 13.55
C LEU A 119 -21.64 -15.94 13.73
N ASN A 120 -21.99 -15.13 14.71
CA ASN A 120 -23.36 -14.64 14.95
C ASN A 120 -23.37 -13.12 15.16
N VAL A 121 -22.43 -12.40 14.56
CA VAL A 121 -22.26 -10.95 14.79
C VAL A 121 -23.13 -10.14 13.83
N ILE A 122 -23.14 -10.53 12.54
CA ILE A 122 -23.90 -9.83 11.51
C ILE A 122 -25.34 -10.36 11.45
N ASP A 123 -25.53 -11.67 11.48
CA ASP A 123 -26.82 -12.35 11.46
C ASP A 123 -26.89 -13.36 12.62
N ASP A 124 -28.09 -13.64 13.11
CA ASP A 124 -28.34 -14.71 14.08
C ASP A 124 -28.37 -16.12 13.45
N GLN A 125 -28.17 -16.19 12.12
CA GLN A 125 -28.09 -17.42 11.34
C GLN A 125 -26.67 -17.65 10.82
N VAL A 126 -26.27 -18.91 10.76
CA VAL A 126 -25.02 -19.34 10.15
C VAL A 126 -25.32 -20.05 8.82
N TYR A 127 -24.66 -19.61 7.79
CA TYR A 127 -24.78 -20.16 6.43
C TYR A 127 -23.61 -21.11 6.17
N ALA A 128 -23.89 -22.39 5.94
CA ALA A 128 -22.87 -23.39 5.60
C ALA A 128 -22.94 -23.77 4.12
N GLY A 129 -21.80 -23.96 3.48
CA GLY A 129 -21.77 -24.30 2.06
C GLY A 129 -20.37 -24.41 1.46
N PHE A 130 -20.35 -24.37 0.13
CA PHE A 130 -19.15 -24.52 -0.67
C PHE A 130 -18.80 -23.19 -1.34
N ALA A 131 -17.51 -22.91 -1.48
CA ALA A 131 -17.02 -21.76 -2.21
C ALA A 131 -15.96 -22.14 -3.24
N VAL A 132 -16.04 -21.50 -4.40
CA VAL A 132 -15.04 -21.60 -5.48
C VAL A 132 -14.80 -20.20 -6.02
N ALA A 133 -13.55 -19.79 -6.20
CA ALA A 133 -13.20 -18.45 -6.66
C ALA A 133 -11.97 -18.46 -7.58
N ARG A 134 -11.77 -17.35 -8.28
CA ARG A 134 -10.58 -17.02 -9.10
C ARG A 134 -10.22 -18.07 -10.15
N GLY A 135 -11.20 -18.47 -10.98
CA GLY A 135 -10.97 -19.41 -12.08
C GLY A 135 -10.75 -20.87 -11.66
N CYS A 136 -10.86 -21.18 -10.37
CA CYS A 136 -10.84 -22.56 -9.91
C CYS A 136 -12.12 -23.30 -10.35
N ASN A 137 -11.97 -24.51 -10.89
CA ASN A 137 -13.06 -25.43 -11.16
C ASN A 137 -12.98 -26.59 -10.16
N ALA A 138 -14.02 -26.78 -9.36
CA ALA A 138 -14.11 -27.87 -8.41
C ALA A 138 -15.42 -28.63 -8.54
N THR A 139 -15.38 -29.95 -8.37
CA THR A 139 -16.56 -30.81 -8.26
C THR A 139 -16.66 -31.29 -6.82
N PHE A 140 -17.79 -31.01 -6.18
CA PHE A 140 -18.09 -31.52 -4.85
C PHE A 140 -18.97 -32.78 -4.99
N SER A 141 -18.55 -33.88 -4.38
CA SER A 141 -19.24 -35.17 -4.41
C SER A 141 -19.25 -35.79 -3.03
N ASN A 142 -20.09 -36.82 -2.83
CA ASN A 142 -20.26 -37.49 -1.53
C ASN A 142 -20.55 -36.50 -0.41
N ILE A 143 -21.47 -35.54 -0.69
CA ILE A 143 -21.83 -34.49 0.25
C ILE A 143 -22.69 -35.09 1.34
N GLU A 144 -22.22 -34.96 2.58
CA GLU A 144 -22.94 -35.33 3.79
C GLU A 144 -23.17 -34.08 4.63
N PHE A 145 -24.37 -33.95 5.21
CA PHE A 145 -24.70 -32.89 6.14
C PHE A 145 -25.48 -33.51 7.30
N GLU A 146 -24.91 -33.43 8.50
CA GLU A 146 -25.50 -33.97 9.72
C GLU A 146 -25.71 -32.82 10.72
N VAL A 147 -26.86 -32.85 11.40
CA VAL A 147 -27.16 -31.94 12.51
C VAL A 147 -27.13 -32.74 13.78
N THR A 148 -26.23 -32.43 14.68
CA THR A 148 -26.09 -33.06 15.98
C THR A 148 -26.76 -32.20 17.06
N ASP A 149 -27.30 -32.87 18.11
CA ASP A 149 -27.85 -32.21 19.28
C ASP A 149 -26.70 -31.73 20.16
N PRO A 150 -26.54 -30.41 20.44
CA PRO A 150 -25.46 -29.90 21.28
C PRO A 150 -25.40 -30.53 22.67
N ALA A 151 -26.55 -31.04 23.19
CA ALA A 151 -26.59 -31.73 24.48
C ALA A 151 -25.95 -33.14 24.46
N LYS A 152 -25.66 -33.67 23.28
CA LYS A 152 -25.01 -34.96 23.07
C LYS A 152 -23.54 -34.83 22.68
N ASP A 153 -23.10 -33.62 22.46
CA ASP A 153 -21.72 -33.31 22.14
C ASP A 153 -20.87 -33.18 23.40
N GLU A 154 -19.55 -33.28 23.27
CA GLU A 154 -18.62 -33.05 24.37
C GLU A 154 -18.76 -31.62 24.93
N PRO A 155 -18.55 -31.41 26.21
CA PRO A 155 -18.54 -30.06 26.79
C PRO A 155 -17.55 -29.15 26.08
N ALA A 156 -17.90 -27.88 25.95
CA ALA A 156 -17.02 -26.86 25.37
C ALA A 156 -15.66 -26.84 26.07
N GLN A 157 -14.60 -26.89 25.33
CA GLN A 157 -13.24 -26.72 25.81
C GLN A 157 -12.91 -25.23 25.87
N GLU A 158 -12.24 -24.78 26.91
CA GLU A 158 -11.72 -23.44 26.99
C GLU A 158 -10.59 -23.27 25.93
N ARG A 159 -10.56 -22.12 25.29
CA ARG A 159 -9.44 -21.78 24.38
C ARG A 159 -8.15 -21.81 25.20
N PRO A 160 -7.13 -22.58 24.77
CA PRO A 160 -5.85 -22.59 25.45
C PRO A 160 -5.22 -21.20 25.42
N MET A 161 -4.58 -20.82 26.53
CA MET A 161 -3.79 -19.62 26.59
C MET A 161 -2.52 -19.80 25.76
N GLU A 162 -2.39 -19.03 24.72
CA GLU A 162 -1.18 -18.99 23.88
C GLU A 162 -0.05 -18.28 24.61
N LYS A 163 1.18 -18.70 24.32
CA LYS A 163 2.39 -18.13 24.90
C LYS A 163 3.22 -17.47 23.80
N GLU A 164 3.46 -16.18 23.94
CA GLU A 164 4.25 -15.41 23.00
C GLU A 164 5.50 -14.84 23.69
N LYS A 165 6.60 -14.79 22.97
CA LYS A 165 7.82 -14.16 23.47
C LYS A 165 7.69 -12.64 23.38
N VAL A 166 8.45 -11.94 24.21
CA VAL A 166 8.65 -10.50 24.02
C VAL A 166 9.23 -10.26 22.63
N SER A 167 8.52 -9.49 21.83
CA SER A 167 9.02 -8.98 20.55
C SER A 167 9.53 -7.56 20.70
N PHE A 168 10.59 -7.25 19.98
CA PHE A 168 11.26 -5.96 20.00
C PHE A 168 11.50 -5.50 18.56
N ASN A 169 11.09 -4.29 18.24
CA ASN A 169 11.26 -3.72 16.92
C ASN A 169 11.96 -2.37 17.03
N PHE A 170 13.16 -2.27 16.48
CA PHE A 170 13.89 -1.01 16.33
C PHE A 170 13.24 -0.13 15.26
N LEU A 171 13.04 1.14 15.61
CA LEU A 171 12.51 2.18 14.72
C LEU A 171 13.55 3.24 14.40
N SER A 172 14.73 3.16 15.00
CA SER A 172 15.90 3.96 14.66
C SER A 172 16.85 3.20 13.74
N SER A 173 17.69 3.93 13.02
CA SER A 173 18.74 3.34 12.17
C SER A 173 19.91 2.83 13.01
N ASN A 174 20.58 1.79 12.53
CA ASN A 174 21.87 1.35 13.08
C ASN A 174 23.06 2.21 12.58
N THR A 175 22.78 3.32 11.90
CA THR A 175 23.76 4.34 11.50
C THR A 175 23.29 5.72 11.91
N THR A 176 24.20 6.65 12.15
CA THR A 176 23.84 8.04 12.46
C THR A 176 24.91 9.02 12.03
N GLY A 177 24.48 10.17 11.49
CA GLY A 177 25.31 11.36 11.25
C GLY A 177 25.33 12.34 12.43
N LEU A 178 24.76 11.95 13.58
CA LEU A 178 24.58 12.80 14.75
C LEU A 178 25.50 12.38 15.89
N LYS A 179 25.90 13.34 16.72
CA LYS A 179 26.61 13.08 17.99
C LYS A 179 25.68 12.67 19.13
N GLU A 180 24.38 12.85 18.92
CA GLU A 180 23.31 12.47 19.82
C GLU A 180 22.40 11.49 19.06
N TYR A 181 22.49 10.19 19.34
CA TYR A 181 21.75 9.15 18.67
C TYR A 181 20.30 9.07 19.13
N PRO A 182 19.32 9.22 18.25
CA PRO A 182 17.91 9.13 18.57
C PRO A 182 17.45 7.66 18.57
N LEU A 183 17.67 6.95 19.65
CA LEU A 183 17.18 5.57 19.82
C LEU A 183 15.65 5.57 19.86
N SER A 184 15.03 4.73 19.05
CA SER A 184 13.60 4.49 19.07
C SER A 184 13.26 3.02 18.86
N PHE A 185 12.31 2.49 19.63
CA PHE A 185 11.86 1.11 19.54
C PHE A 185 10.43 0.95 20.05
N LYS A 186 9.80 -0.18 19.74
CA LYS A 186 8.54 -0.63 20.36
C LYS A 186 8.61 -2.11 20.76
N THR A 187 7.74 -2.52 21.67
CA THR A 187 7.61 -3.91 22.13
C THR A 187 6.14 -4.32 22.07
N ASN A 188 5.86 -5.64 22.14
CA ASN A 188 4.50 -6.19 22.24
C ASN A 188 3.97 -6.23 23.68
N ALA A 189 4.69 -5.70 24.66
CA ALA A 189 4.30 -5.74 26.06
C ALA A 189 4.54 -4.41 26.79
N ASP A 190 3.70 -4.10 27.77
CA ASP A 190 3.97 -3.05 28.77
C ASP A 190 5.14 -3.47 29.66
N GLY A 191 5.96 -2.51 30.06
CA GLY A 191 7.10 -2.79 30.95
C GLY A 191 8.01 -1.60 31.16
N SER A 192 9.26 -1.86 31.51
CA SER A 192 10.30 -0.86 31.63
C SER A 192 11.59 -1.30 30.94
N ALA A 193 12.30 -0.38 30.32
CA ALA A 193 13.57 -0.62 29.64
C ALA A 193 14.69 0.16 30.32
N VAL A 194 15.77 -0.51 30.69
CA VAL A 194 17.02 0.12 31.13
C VAL A 194 17.97 0.16 29.95
N ILE A 195 18.42 1.35 29.59
CA ILE A 195 19.39 1.58 28.53
C ILE A 195 20.78 1.72 29.15
N SER A 196 21.74 0.97 28.63
CA SER A 196 23.13 1.01 29.10
C SER A 196 24.11 1.10 27.93
N ASP A 197 25.29 1.61 28.16
CA ASP A 197 26.43 1.55 27.22
C ASP A 197 27.13 0.17 27.26
N SER A 198 28.12 -0.01 26.39
CA SER A 198 28.92 -1.25 26.30
C SER A 198 29.73 -1.57 27.57
N THR A 199 29.92 -0.62 28.46
CA THR A 199 30.65 -0.80 29.74
C THR A 199 29.71 -1.17 30.87
N GLY A 200 28.39 -1.19 30.62
CA GLY A 200 27.35 -1.44 31.60
C GLY A 200 26.95 -0.21 32.42
N ASN A 201 27.39 0.99 32.05
CA ASN A 201 26.91 2.21 32.69
C ASN A 201 25.47 2.45 32.26
N LYS A 202 24.57 2.58 33.22
CA LYS A 202 23.20 2.93 32.99
C LYS A 202 23.09 4.37 32.45
N LEU A 203 22.45 4.51 31.28
CA LEU A 203 22.17 5.80 30.64
C LEU A 203 20.78 6.31 31.01
N ASP A 204 19.78 5.41 30.98
CA ASP A 204 18.37 5.79 31.17
C ASP A 204 17.52 4.65 31.71
N THR A 205 16.26 4.98 32.08
CA THR A 205 15.19 4.03 32.34
C THR A 205 13.89 4.59 31.78
N LEU A 206 13.29 3.87 30.83
CA LEU A 206 12.12 4.29 30.07
C LEU A 206 10.94 3.41 30.41
N GLU A 207 9.78 4.02 30.63
CA GLU A 207 8.50 3.30 30.68
C GLU A 207 8.06 2.95 29.26
N VAL A 208 7.65 1.70 29.07
CA VAL A 208 7.28 1.15 27.77
C VAL A 208 5.80 0.75 27.77
N LYS A 209 5.09 1.16 26.73
CA LYS A 209 3.74 0.73 26.43
C LYS A 209 3.72 -0.13 25.17
N ALA A 210 3.02 -1.24 25.22
CA ALA A 210 2.90 -2.16 24.10
C ALA A 210 2.45 -1.44 22.82
N GLY A 211 3.15 -1.66 21.71
CA GLY A 211 2.85 -1.09 20.41
C GLY A 211 3.17 0.41 20.26
N VAL A 212 3.51 1.11 21.34
CA VAL A 212 3.81 2.56 21.32
C VAL A 212 5.32 2.77 21.19
N PRO A 213 5.79 3.59 20.21
CA PRO A 213 7.19 3.92 20.09
C PRO A 213 7.75 4.62 21.34
N VAL A 214 8.82 4.08 21.88
CA VAL A 214 9.61 4.70 22.96
C VAL A 214 10.81 5.39 22.33
N LYS A 215 11.19 6.59 22.81
CA LYS A 215 12.28 7.38 22.28
C LYS A 215 13.22 7.84 23.40
N GLY A 216 14.52 7.80 23.12
CA GLY A 216 15.58 8.36 23.95
C GLY A 216 16.69 8.93 23.07
N THR A 217 17.52 9.82 23.62
CA THR A 217 18.65 10.41 22.89
C THR A 217 19.90 10.23 23.70
N TYR A 218 20.94 9.64 23.10
CA TYR A 218 22.15 9.24 23.81
C TYR A 218 23.40 9.68 23.04
N PRO A 219 24.45 10.18 23.75
CA PRO A 219 25.69 10.61 23.12
C PRO A 219 26.41 9.42 22.48
N VAL A 220 26.94 9.65 21.28
CA VAL A 220 27.76 8.69 20.53
C VAL A 220 29.05 9.35 20.06
N THR A 221 30.06 8.52 19.79
CA THR A 221 31.34 8.94 19.23
C THR A 221 31.51 8.35 17.82
N GLU A 222 32.34 8.96 16.99
CA GLU A 222 32.63 8.41 15.66
C GLU A 222 33.11 6.95 15.75
N GLY A 223 32.58 6.11 14.85
CA GLY A 223 32.78 4.68 14.83
C GLY A 223 31.66 3.93 15.52
N GLU A 224 31.93 2.73 15.95
CA GLU A 224 30.98 1.78 16.52
C GLU A 224 30.64 2.13 17.97
N ASN A 225 29.34 2.22 18.28
CA ASN A 225 28.77 2.42 19.59
C ASN A 225 27.79 1.30 19.90
N HIS A 226 27.75 0.82 21.14
CA HIS A 226 26.90 -0.28 21.55
C HIS A 226 25.95 0.16 22.68
N PHE A 227 24.69 -0.18 22.52
CA PHE A 227 23.66 0.01 23.52
C PHE A 227 23.07 -1.35 23.90
N VAL A 228 22.85 -1.55 25.19
CA VAL A 228 22.11 -2.70 25.73
C VAL A 228 20.79 -2.20 26.26
N ILE A 229 19.69 -2.73 25.73
CA ILE A 229 18.33 -2.43 26.15
C ILE A 229 17.83 -3.63 26.97
N ALA A 230 17.82 -3.52 28.29
CA ALA A 230 17.31 -4.54 29.20
C ALA A 230 15.83 -4.25 29.49
N PHE A 231 14.93 -4.93 28.78
CA PHE A 231 13.49 -4.78 28.92
C PHE A 231 12.93 -5.79 29.92
N THR A 232 12.18 -5.29 30.91
CA THR A 232 11.46 -6.12 31.87
C THR A 232 9.97 -5.91 31.67
N PRO A 233 9.24 -6.94 31.20
CA PRO A 233 7.79 -6.88 31.05
C PRO A 233 7.09 -6.67 32.39
N LYS A 234 5.94 -6.02 32.35
CA LYS A 234 5.06 -5.90 33.52
C LYS A 234 4.53 -7.28 33.89
N GLU A 235 4.72 -7.67 35.16
CA GLU A 235 4.24 -8.96 35.64
C GLU A 235 2.73 -9.14 35.39
N GLY A 236 2.34 -10.30 34.86
CA GLY A 236 0.96 -10.64 34.54
C GLY A 236 0.37 -9.88 33.35
N TYR A 237 1.19 -9.19 32.53
CA TYR A 237 0.72 -8.57 31.31
C TYR A 237 0.20 -9.62 30.33
N LYS A 238 -0.95 -9.35 29.73
CA LYS A 238 -1.51 -10.16 28.65
C LYS A 238 -1.53 -9.34 27.36
N ILE A 239 -1.08 -9.93 26.27
CA ILE A 239 -1.11 -9.32 24.94
C ILE A 239 -2.56 -9.12 24.49
N ASN A 240 -3.38 -10.16 24.73
CA ASN A 240 -4.83 -10.11 24.54
C ASN A 240 -5.52 -11.12 25.50
N GLU A 241 -6.82 -11.33 25.34
CA GLU A 241 -7.61 -12.23 26.19
C GLU A 241 -7.08 -13.66 26.21
N TYR A 242 -6.51 -14.14 25.10
CA TYR A 242 -6.06 -15.53 24.90
C TYR A 242 -4.55 -15.67 24.68
N THR A 243 -3.80 -14.58 24.85
CA THR A 243 -2.35 -14.60 24.66
C THR A 243 -1.65 -13.88 25.81
N GLU A 244 -0.71 -14.55 26.46
CA GLU A 244 0.13 -13.97 27.50
C GLU A 244 1.61 -14.16 27.14
N LEU A 245 2.49 -13.48 27.86
CA LEU A 245 3.94 -13.67 27.65
C LEU A 245 4.38 -15.04 28.16
N ALA A 246 5.28 -15.65 27.39
CA ALA A 246 5.91 -16.93 27.75
C ALA A 246 6.80 -16.81 28.98
N ASP A 247 7.40 -15.62 29.20
CA ASP A 247 8.27 -15.29 30.32
C ASP A 247 8.15 -13.81 30.67
N TYR A 248 8.25 -13.49 31.97
CA TYR A 248 8.25 -12.13 32.52
C TYR A 248 9.63 -11.70 33.01
N GLY A 249 10.65 -12.50 32.79
CA GLY A 249 12.04 -12.14 33.09
C GLY A 249 12.56 -11.01 32.20
N THR A 250 13.66 -10.38 32.62
CA THR A 250 14.31 -9.36 31.81
C THR A 250 14.92 -9.96 30.55
N VAL A 251 14.59 -9.39 29.40
CA VAL A 251 15.17 -9.75 28.10
C VAL A 251 16.07 -8.62 27.65
N SER A 252 17.27 -8.95 27.16
CA SER A 252 18.24 -7.96 26.66
C SER A 252 18.28 -7.99 25.15
N PHE A 253 18.32 -6.79 24.58
CA PHE A 253 18.51 -6.53 23.15
C PHE A 253 19.73 -5.66 22.97
N ASP A 254 20.60 -6.04 22.05
CA ASP A 254 21.83 -5.30 21.75
C ASP A 254 21.63 -4.50 20.45
N GLU A 255 21.94 -3.21 20.49
CA GLU A 255 21.96 -2.34 19.32
C GLU A 255 23.37 -1.82 19.09
N THR A 256 23.88 -2.06 17.88
CA THR A 256 25.16 -1.53 17.43
C THR A 256 24.95 -0.42 16.44
N VAL A 257 25.40 0.77 16.78
CA VAL A 257 25.21 1.99 15.98
C VAL A 257 26.55 2.49 15.47
N ASN A 258 26.67 2.63 14.18
CA ASN A 258 27.85 3.25 13.56
C ASN A 258 27.60 4.76 13.38
N CYS A 259 28.41 5.56 14.06
CA CYS A 259 28.34 7.01 13.97
C CYS A 259 29.44 7.54 13.04
N ARG A 260 29.03 8.40 12.11
CA ARG A 260 29.95 9.08 11.21
C ARG A 260 29.47 10.48 10.89
N ILE A 261 30.29 11.47 11.16
CA ILE A 261 29.97 12.87 10.91
C ILE A 261 30.50 13.27 9.53
N LEU A 262 29.58 13.53 8.59
CA LEU A 262 29.95 14.10 7.30
C LEU A 262 30.24 15.60 7.43
N SER A 263 31.24 16.09 6.69
CA SER A 263 31.79 17.44 6.88
C SER A 263 30.85 18.52 6.33
N GLY A 264 30.43 19.43 7.23
CA GLY A 264 29.74 20.68 6.89
C GLY A 264 28.27 20.52 6.56
N ASP A 265 27.64 21.67 6.25
CA ASP A 265 26.22 21.74 5.88
C ASP A 265 25.99 21.34 4.41
N THR A 266 27.03 21.38 3.57
CA THR A 266 27.01 20.93 2.20
C THR A 266 27.92 19.73 2.01
N VAL A 267 27.35 18.63 1.56
CA VAL A 267 28.03 17.34 1.33
C VAL A 267 28.01 17.03 -0.16
N TYR A 268 29.15 16.66 -0.73
CA TYR A 268 29.29 16.33 -2.14
C TYR A 268 29.27 14.83 -2.38
N ILE A 269 28.47 14.44 -3.37
CA ILE A 269 28.34 13.07 -3.84
C ILE A 269 28.83 12.98 -5.27
N SER A 270 29.63 11.98 -5.61
CA SER A 270 30.00 11.68 -6.99
C SER A 270 29.92 10.17 -7.27
N LYS A 271 29.90 9.79 -8.56
CA LYS A 271 29.94 8.37 -8.98
C LYS A 271 31.25 7.68 -8.56
N ASP A 272 32.34 8.45 -8.41
CA ASP A 272 33.65 7.98 -7.97
C ASP A 272 33.85 8.22 -6.47
N GLY A 273 32.80 8.73 -5.77
CA GLY A 273 32.77 8.90 -4.34
C GLY A 273 32.85 7.55 -3.61
N THR A 274 33.43 7.57 -2.43
CA THR A 274 33.68 6.33 -1.67
C THR A 274 33.04 6.39 -0.28
N ALA A 275 32.84 5.21 0.30
CA ALA A 275 32.39 5.11 1.68
C ALA A 275 33.33 5.82 2.67
N ASP A 276 34.60 6.00 2.38
CA ASP A 276 35.56 6.71 3.22
C ASP A 276 35.67 8.22 2.90
N GLY A 277 34.99 8.70 1.87
CA GLY A 277 34.96 10.11 1.48
C GLY A 277 34.45 11.01 2.61
N THR A 278 35.00 12.21 2.76
CA THR A 278 34.60 13.13 3.86
C THR A 278 33.39 13.99 3.53
N GLY A 279 32.89 13.91 2.29
CA GLY A 279 31.78 14.74 1.79
C GLY A 279 32.20 16.11 1.29
N THR A 280 33.53 16.40 1.22
CA THR A 280 34.03 17.60 0.53
C THR A 280 34.11 17.39 -0.99
N LYS A 281 34.32 18.47 -1.77
CA LYS A 281 34.51 18.35 -3.24
C LYS A 281 35.71 17.49 -3.62
N GLU A 282 36.77 17.56 -2.81
CA GLU A 282 38.05 16.85 -3.01
C GLU A 282 37.96 15.38 -2.60
N ALA A 283 37.00 15.04 -1.72
CA ALA A 283 36.79 13.70 -1.20
C ALA A 283 35.27 13.44 -1.05
N PRO A 284 34.52 13.34 -2.17
CA PRO A 284 33.10 13.11 -2.13
C PRO A 284 32.77 11.73 -1.58
N VAL A 285 31.59 11.59 -1.00
CA VAL A 285 31.03 10.30 -0.56
C VAL A 285 30.26 9.64 -1.73
N ASP A 286 30.03 8.33 -1.64
CA ASP A 286 29.03 7.65 -2.44
C ASP A 286 27.61 7.92 -1.91
N LEU A 287 26.59 7.67 -2.74
CA LEU A 287 25.21 7.96 -2.40
C LEU A 287 24.67 7.08 -1.26
N ALA A 288 25.08 5.81 -1.18
CA ALA A 288 24.65 4.90 -0.11
C ALA A 288 25.17 5.38 1.26
N THR A 289 26.42 5.85 1.32
CA THR A 289 26.99 6.46 2.53
C THR A 289 26.21 7.73 2.93
N ALA A 290 25.84 8.59 1.98
CA ALA A 290 25.02 9.76 2.26
C ALA A 290 23.68 9.39 2.91
N PHE A 291 23.01 8.36 2.41
CA PHE A 291 21.72 7.85 2.92
C PHE A 291 21.81 7.23 4.32
N CYS A 292 22.99 6.79 4.73
CA CYS A 292 23.22 6.22 6.05
C CYS A 292 23.54 7.28 7.11
N TYR A 293 24.19 8.40 6.72
CA TYR A 293 24.80 9.35 7.67
C TYR A 293 24.34 10.79 7.49
N ALA A 294 23.24 11.02 6.79
CA ALA A 294 22.67 12.36 6.70
C ALA A 294 22.23 12.88 8.06
N ALA A 295 22.39 14.19 8.25
CA ALA A 295 21.95 14.91 9.43
C ALA A 295 21.01 16.07 9.06
N PRO A 296 20.11 16.49 9.96
CA PRO A 296 19.20 17.61 9.73
C PRO A 296 19.91 18.86 9.22
N GLY A 297 19.33 19.49 8.18
CA GLY A 297 19.82 20.71 7.57
C GLY A 297 20.95 20.53 6.55
N GLN A 298 21.47 19.32 6.36
CA GLN A 298 22.47 19.07 5.33
C GLN A 298 21.89 19.10 3.92
N THR A 299 22.66 19.67 2.98
CA THR A 299 22.38 19.65 1.55
C THR A 299 23.41 18.77 0.84
N PHE A 300 22.95 17.71 0.23
CA PHE A 300 23.73 16.79 -0.59
C PHE A 300 23.67 17.24 -2.05
N ILE A 301 24.84 17.56 -2.61
CA ILE A 301 25.01 17.98 -4.01
C ILE A 301 25.61 16.83 -4.80
N MET A 302 24.86 16.32 -5.77
CA MET A 302 25.28 15.23 -6.64
C MET A 302 25.96 15.75 -7.91
N GLU A 303 27.14 15.25 -8.22
CA GLU A 303 27.76 15.41 -9.53
C GLU A 303 26.91 14.76 -10.61
N GLY A 304 26.77 15.40 -11.76
CA GLY A 304 25.99 14.90 -12.88
C GLY A 304 26.50 13.57 -13.45
N GLY A 305 25.59 12.82 -13.99
CA GLY A 305 25.85 11.54 -14.66
C GLY A 305 24.92 10.42 -14.22
N THR A 306 25.20 9.22 -14.76
CA THR A 306 24.44 8.01 -14.43
C THR A 306 25.14 7.25 -13.30
N TYR A 307 24.40 7.01 -12.23
CA TYR A 307 24.78 6.18 -11.09
C TYR A 307 24.09 4.83 -11.24
N THR A 308 24.86 3.78 -11.50
CA THR A 308 24.31 2.44 -11.77
C THR A 308 24.38 1.57 -10.54
N PHE A 309 23.24 0.96 -10.18
CA PHE A 309 23.07 0.10 -9.01
C PHE A 309 22.51 -1.26 -9.43
N LYS A 310 23.09 -2.33 -8.89
CA LYS A 310 22.59 -3.70 -9.05
C LYS A 310 21.77 -4.19 -7.86
N GLU A 311 21.74 -3.40 -6.82
CA GLU A 311 20.96 -3.62 -5.60
C GLU A 311 20.06 -2.42 -5.38
N GLY A 312 19.14 -2.51 -4.41
CA GLY A 312 18.33 -1.37 -4.00
C GLY A 312 19.14 -0.35 -3.23
N LEU A 313 18.68 0.89 -3.26
CA LEU A 313 19.16 1.96 -2.39
C LEU A 313 18.12 2.25 -1.32
N THR A 314 18.57 2.57 -0.11
CA THR A 314 17.66 2.85 1.00
C THR A 314 18.14 4.05 1.81
N VAL A 315 17.27 5.06 1.96
CA VAL A 315 17.34 5.99 3.07
C VAL A 315 16.75 5.29 4.27
N LEU A 316 17.56 5.00 5.26
CA LEU A 316 17.16 4.19 6.41
C LEU A 316 16.14 4.93 7.30
N ARG A 317 15.23 4.17 7.93
CA ARG A 317 14.33 4.71 8.95
C ARG A 317 15.17 5.32 10.09
N GLY A 318 14.83 6.54 10.51
CA GLY A 318 15.56 7.25 11.55
C GLY A 318 16.75 8.09 11.05
N VAL A 319 17.10 8.03 9.76
CA VAL A 319 18.00 9.02 9.13
C VAL A 319 17.11 10.15 8.60
N ASN A 320 16.80 11.09 9.48
CA ASN A 320 15.76 12.09 9.28
C ASN A 320 16.31 13.52 9.23
N GLY A 321 15.62 14.40 8.51
CA GLY A 321 15.63 15.82 8.76
C GLY A 321 14.69 16.21 9.91
N THR A 322 14.38 17.50 9.99
CA THR A 322 13.29 18.05 10.81
C THR A 322 12.50 19.07 9.97
N GLU A 323 11.36 19.52 10.48
CA GLU A 323 10.55 20.54 9.81
C GLU A 323 11.35 21.83 9.56
N GLU A 324 12.15 22.26 10.54
CA GLU A 324 12.98 23.46 10.45
C GLU A 324 14.29 23.24 9.70
N ALA A 325 14.74 21.98 9.58
CA ALA A 325 16.03 21.60 9.02
C ALA A 325 15.91 20.30 8.19
N PRO A 326 15.20 20.32 7.05
CA PRO A 326 15.09 19.14 6.18
C PRO A 326 16.45 18.74 5.60
N VAL A 327 16.61 17.46 5.27
CA VAL A 327 17.74 16.98 4.49
C VAL A 327 17.43 17.20 3.01
N THR A 328 18.31 17.90 2.29
CA THR A 328 18.12 18.16 0.85
C THR A 328 19.08 17.29 0.03
N LEU A 329 18.57 16.66 -1.03
CA LEU A 329 19.36 15.95 -2.05
C LEU A 329 19.02 16.53 -3.43
N GLN A 330 20.04 16.99 -4.17
CA GLN A 330 19.84 17.61 -5.48
C GLN A 330 21.07 17.47 -6.39
N PRO A 331 20.92 17.55 -7.72
CA PRO A 331 22.03 17.68 -8.64
C PRO A 331 22.83 18.99 -8.39
N ALA A 332 24.07 19.01 -8.82
CA ALA A 332 24.81 20.26 -9.00
C ALA A 332 24.07 21.12 -10.06
N GLU A 333 24.24 22.44 -9.94
CA GLU A 333 23.56 23.40 -10.80
C GLU A 333 23.81 23.12 -12.30
N GLY A 334 22.72 22.96 -13.06
CA GLY A 334 22.77 22.69 -14.51
C GLY A 334 23.12 21.25 -14.87
N GLU A 335 23.28 20.36 -13.92
CA GLU A 335 23.61 18.96 -14.16
C GLU A 335 22.38 18.03 -14.09
N THR A 336 22.50 16.89 -14.75
CA THR A 336 21.48 15.83 -14.74
C THR A 336 22.02 14.63 -13.99
N VAL A 337 21.23 14.12 -13.05
CA VAL A 337 21.53 12.91 -12.27
C VAL A 337 20.51 11.82 -12.60
N ILE A 338 21.01 10.64 -12.96
CA ILE A 338 20.21 9.45 -13.24
C ILE A 338 20.62 8.32 -12.28
N LEU A 339 19.68 7.82 -11.52
CA LEU A 339 19.81 6.60 -10.74
C LEU A 339 19.27 5.45 -11.60
N ASP A 340 20.15 4.63 -12.13
CA ASP A 340 19.84 3.51 -13.02
C ASP A 340 20.03 2.19 -12.28
N PHE A 341 18.93 1.47 -12.04
CA PHE A 341 18.94 0.18 -11.35
C PHE A 341 19.20 -1.03 -12.26
N ALA A 342 19.60 -0.78 -13.50
CA ALA A 342 20.09 -1.78 -14.46
C ALA A 342 19.15 -2.99 -14.71
N LYS A 343 17.86 -2.91 -14.37
CA LYS A 343 16.91 -4.03 -14.33
C LYS A 343 17.31 -5.16 -13.35
N GLU A 344 18.23 -4.90 -12.44
CA GLU A 344 18.71 -5.82 -11.41
C GLU A 344 18.36 -5.33 -10.00
N GLY A 345 18.54 -4.02 -9.72
CA GLY A 345 18.29 -3.41 -8.42
C GLY A 345 16.81 -3.17 -8.11
N SER A 346 16.46 -3.14 -6.84
CA SER A 346 15.06 -3.01 -6.36
C SER A 346 14.57 -1.56 -6.21
N GLY A 347 15.24 -0.59 -6.85
CA GLY A 347 14.84 0.82 -6.80
C GLY A 347 15.31 1.56 -5.55
N LEU A 348 14.77 2.78 -5.36
CA LEU A 348 15.06 3.65 -4.22
C LEU A 348 13.95 3.55 -3.18
N GLN A 349 14.28 3.17 -1.95
CA GLN A 349 13.38 3.16 -0.81
C GLN A 349 13.71 4.32 0.14
N ILE A 350 12.69 5.08 0.55
CA ILE A 350 12.86 6.24 1.43
C ILE A 350 12.02 6.00 2.70
N TRP A 351 12.69 5.59 3.79
CA TRP A 351 12.08 5.39 5.11
C TRP A 351 12.38 6.53 6.07
N GLY A 352 13.29 7.43 5.71
CA GLY A 352 13.59 8.64 6.47
C GLY A 352 12.49 9.69 6.31
N ASP A 353 12.39 10.59 7.30
CA ASP A 353 11.43 11.68 7.35
C ASP A 353 12.10 13.00 7.02
N TYR A 354 11.30 13.98 6.53
CA TYR A 354 11.76 15.35 6.24
C TYR A 354 12.94 15.42 5.25
N TRP A 355 12.89 14.58 4.20
CA TRP A 355 13.78 14.69 3.04
C TRP A 355 13.16 15.55 1.95
N HIS A 356 13.98 16.41 1.34
CA HIS A 356 13.62 17.15 0.13
C HIS A 356 14.54 16.70 -1.01
N ILE A 357 14.05 15.80 -1.87
CA ILE A 357 14.79 15.25 -3.01
C ILE A 357 14.33 15.95 -4.29
N LYS A 358 15.29 16.51 -5.04
CA LYS A 358 15.00 17.36 -6.20
C LYS A 358 15.65 16.90 -7.49
N ASN A 359 14.91 17.01 -8.59
CA ASN A 359 15.43 16.99 -9.97
C ASN A 359 16.29 15.76 -10.32
N ILE A 360 15.94 14.59 -9.78
CA ILE A 360 16.64 13.32 -10.02
C ILE A 360 15.78 12.44 -10.92
N GLN A 361 16.43 11.71 -11.84
CA GLN A 361 15.79 10.67 -12.63
C GLN A 361 16.05 9.30 -12.02
N VAL A 362 15.03 8.44 -12.00
CA VAL A 362 15.10 7.08 -11.43
C VAL A 362 14.52 6.08 -12.43
N CYS A 363 15.33 5.12 -12.87
CA CYS A 363 14.91 4.20 -13.90
C CYS A 363 15.43 2.79 -13.72
N ASN A 364 14.82 1.88 -14.50
CA ASN A 364 15.27 0.49 -14.67
C ASN A 364 15.33 -0.30 -13.34
N ALA A 365 14.40 -0.07 -12.39
CA ALA A 365 14.19 -1.01 -11.31
C ALA A 365 13.81 -2.39 -11.88
N SER A 366 14.21 -3.48 -11.22
CA SER A 366 13.92 -4.84 -11.64
C SER A 366 12.43 -5.14 -11.60
N ASP A 367 12.01 -6.22 -12.26
CA ASP A 367 10.61 -6.65 -12.29
C ASP A 367 10.00 -6.77 -10.89
N GLY A 368 8.75 -6.34 -10.74
CA GLY A 368 8.03 -6.29 -9.48
C GLY A 368 8.48 -5.19 -8.50
N ASN A 369 9.49 -4.37 -8.84
CA ASN A 369 10.01 -3.31 -7.98
C ASN A 369 9.70 -1.91 -8.51
N CYS A 370 9.28 -1.03 -7.61
CA CYS A 370 9.03 0.39 -7.91
C CYS A 370 10.33 1.13 -8.19
N GLY A 371 10.25 2.17 -9.01
CA GLY A 371 11.38 3.12 -9.16
C GLY A 371 11.70 3.78 -7.82
N ILE A 372 10.68 4.37 -7.18
CA ILE A 372 10.78 4.93 -5.82
C ILE A 372 9.65 4.34 -4.96
N ARG A 373 10.00 3.87 -3.76
CA ARG A 373 9.04 3.59 -2.69
C ARG A 373 9.26 4.60 -1.56
N LEU A 374 8.27 5.44 -1.30
CA LEU A 374 8.27 6.44 -0.25
C LEU A 374 7.49 5.89 0.95
N SER A 375 8.21 5.62 2.04
CA SER A 375 7.67 4.98 3.26
C SER A 375 7.87 5.84 4.53
N GLY A 376 8.55 6.98 4.41
CA GLY A 376 8.71 7.96 5.49
C GLY A 376 7.62 9.04 5.49
N HIS A 377 7.76 10.02 6.38
CA HIS A 377 6.78 11.08 6.62
C HIS A 377 7.36 12.45 6.27
N HIS A 378 6.48 13.40 5.90
CA HIS A 378 6.82 14.81 5.67
C HIS A 378 7.93 15.04 4.63
N ASN A 379 8.05 14.13 3.66
CA ASN A 379 9.05 14.25 2.59
C ASN A 379 8.51 15.07 1.42
N ILE A 380 9.40 15.74 0.70
CA ILE A 380 9.10 16.44 -0.55
C ILE A 380 9.93 15.80 -1.67
N LEU A 381 9.27 15.27 -2.68
CA LEU A 381 9.88 14.82 -3.93
C LEU A 381 9.50 15.81 -5.03
N GLU A 382 10.47 16.61 -5.49
CA GLU A 382 10.24 17.71 -6.41
C GLU A 382 10.98 17.50 -7.74
N GLY A 383 10.26 17.60 -8.87
CA GLY A 383 10.86 17.51 -10.20
C GLY A 383 11.46 16.14 -10.53
N ILE A 384 11.03 15.09 -9.85
CA ILE A 384 11.53 13.73 -10.07
C ILE A 384 10.95 13.16 -11.37
N GLN A 385 11.78 12.42 -12.10
CA GLN A 385 11.31 11.62 -13.23
C GLN A 385 11.52 10.14 -12.94
N THR A 386 10.46 9.33 -13.10
CA THR A 386 10.54 7.86 -12.96
C THR A 386 10.10 7.20 -14.25
N TYR A 387 10.92 6.31 -14.80
CA TYR A 387 10.62 5.66 -16.08
C TYR A 387 11.28 4.28 -16.23
N ASN A 388 10.67 3.43 -17.06
CA ASN A 388 11.15 2.08 -17.36
C ASN A 388 11.35 1.18 -16.13
N ASN A 389 10.67 1.43 -15.02
CA ASN A 389 10.76 0.61 -13.83
C ASN A 389 9.89 -0.66 -13.98
N GLY A 390 10.25 -1.73 -13.28
CA GLY A 390 9.57 -3.02 -13.35
C GLY A 390 8.30 -3.13 -12.51
N ASN A 391 7.81 -2.03 -11.98
CA ASN A 391 6.51 -1.81 -11.34
C ASN A 391 6.26 -0.30 -11.30
N THR A 392 5.39 0.19 -10.41
CA THR A 392 5.03 1.60 -10.25
C THR A 392 6.25 2.53 -10.25
N GLY A 393 6.16 3.66 -10.97
CA GLY A 393 7.25 4.64 -11.01
C GLY A 393 7.56 5.21 -9.63
N LEU A 394 6.56 5.76 -8.93
CA LEU A 394 6.67 6.25 -7.55
C LEU A 394 5.47 5.80 -6.72
N GLN A 395 5.72 5.02 -5.69
CA GLN A 395 4.68 4.51 -4.78
C GLN A 395 4.87 5.02 -3.35
N ILE A 396 3.81 5.56 -2.76
CA ILE A 396 3.71 5.88 -1.33
C ILE A 396 3.05 4.68 -0.63
N SER A 397 3.80 3.95 0.18
CA SER A 397 3.29 2.83 0.98
C SER A 397 4.24 2.43 2.09
N GLY A 398 3.70 2.11 3.26
CA GLY A 398 4.40 1.49 4.37
C GLY A 398 4.40 -0.04 4.28
N THR A 399 4.29 -0.72 5.41
CA THR A 399 4.17 -2.17 5.52
C THR A 399 2.88 -2.56 6.23
N SER A 400 2.27 -3.66 5.83
CA SER A 400 1.07 -4.22 6.49
C SER A 400 1.31 -4.79 7.89
N GLU A 401 2.58 -4.93 8.28
CA GLU A 401 2.99 -5.33 9.63
C GLU A 401 2.92 -4.17 10.63
N GLU A 402 2.77 -2.94 10.13
CA GLU A 402 2.65 -1.73 10.92
C GLU A 402 1.21 -1.21 10.93
N THR A 403 0.88 -0.46 11.97
CA THR A 403 -0.41 0.22 12.12
C THR A 403 -0.43 1.53 11.33
N ILE A 404 -1.62 2.05 11.05
CA ILE A 404 -1.84 3.23 10.19
C ILE A 404 -1.08 4.49 10.67
N ASP A 405 -0.82 4.60 11.96
CA ASP A 405 -0.04 5.70 12.56
C ASP A 405 1.46 5.69 12.20
N LEU A 406 1.96 4.58 11.65
CA LEU A 406 3.32 4.44 11.13
C LEU A 406 3.37 4.40 9.59
N TRP A 407 2.23 4.46 8.92
CA TRP A 407 2.19 4.51 7.46
C TRP A 407 2.57 5.90 6.94
N PRO A 408 3.25 5.98 5.78
CA PRO A 408 3.74 7.24 5.22
C PRO A 408 2.62 8.28 5.11
N SER A 409 2.84 9.46 5.69
CA SER A 409 1.87 10.56 5.76
C SER A 409 2.54 11.90 5.48
N ASP A 410 1.71 12.89 5.13
CA ASP A 410 2.10 14.29 4.94
C ASP A 410 3.25 14.50 3.93
N ASN A 411 3.38 13.60 2.94
CA ASN A 411 4.37 13.74 1.89
C ASN A 411 3.83 14.58 0.71
N LEU A 412 4.69 15.34 0.07
CA LEU A 412 4.41 16.12 -1.13
C LEU A 412 5.22 15.60 -2.33
N VAL A 413 4.52 15.13 -3.36
CA VAL A 413 5.09 14.81 -4.67
C VAL A 413 4.76 15.97 -5.61
N LEU A 414 5.77 16.80 -5.92
CA LEU A 414 5.62 18.09 -6.58
C LEU A 414 6.29 18.08 -7.96
N ASN A 415 5.54 18.44 -9.00
CA ASN A 415 6.06 18.62 -10.35
C ASN A 415 6.84 17.39 -10.88
N CYS A 416 6.45 16.19 -10.49
CA CYS A 416 7.08 14.94 -10.92
C CYS A 416 6.47 14.41 -12.22
N THR A 417 7.25 13.61 -12.97
CA THR A 417 6.78 12.95 -14.18
C THR A 417 7.10 11.46 -14.11
N SER A 418 6.08 10.62 -14.36
CA SER A 418 6.22 9.16 -14.32
C SER A 418 5.71 8.56 -15.63
N TYR A 419 6.58 7.83 -16.34
CA TYR A 419 6.21 7.32 -17.66
C TYR A 419 6.91 6.00 -18.02
N ASN A 420 6.25 5.24 -18.88
CA ASN A 420 6.76 3.98 -19.43
C ASN A 420 7.23 2.98 -18.38
N ASN A 421 6.59 2.97 -17.19
CA ASN A 421 6.82 1.93 -16.20
C ASN A 421 6.02 0.69 -16.60
N CYS A 422 6.66 -0.50 -16.51
CA CYS A 422 6.08 -1.73 -17.01
C CYS A 422 6.72 -2.94 -16.32
N ASP A 423 5.91 -3.78 -15.70
CA ASP A 423 6.27 -5.11 -15.21
C ASP A 423 6.25 -6.13 -16.36
N GLU A 424 6.83 -7.32 -16.16
CA GLU A 424 6.86 -8.37 -17.20
C GLU A 424 5.46 -8.83 -17.63
N ALA A 425 4.48 -8.80 -16.73
CA ALA A 425 3.09 -9.15 -17.02
C ALA A 425 2.32 -8.04 -17.74
N MET A 426 2.84 -6.82 -17.76
CA MET A 426 2.19 -5.61 -18.27
C MET A 426 0.85 -5.31 -17.59
N GLU A 427 0.75 -5.50 -16.27
CA GLU A 427 -0.52 -5.44 -15.53
C GLU A 427 -0.51 -4.49 -14.32
N ASP A 428 0.64 -4.34 -13.63
CA ASP A 428 0.68 -3.78 -12.27
C ASP A 428 1.49 -2.47 -12.15
N ALA A 429 2.09 -1.99 -13.23
CA ALA A 429 2.99 -0.83 -13.18
C ALA A 429 2.26 0.48 -13.44
N ASP A 430 1.98 1.22 -12.35
CA ASP A 430 1.38 2.55 -12.40
C ASP A 430 2.41 3.66 -12.63
N GLY A 431 1.93 4.85 -12.98
CA GLY A 431 2.76 6.06 -12.92
C GLY A 431 3.07 6.42 -11.47
N PHE A 432 2.03 6.71 -10.73
CA PHE A 432 2.05 7.03 -9.31
C PHE A 432 1.09 6.15 -8.54
N ALA A 433 1.42 5.81 -7.31
CA ALA A 433 0.50 5.13 -6.41
C ALA A 433 0.62 5.66 -4.99
N ALA A 434 -0.51 5.70 -4.28
CA ALA A 434 -0.57 5.84 -2.84
C ALA A 434 -1.59 4.81 -2.35
N LYS A 435 -1.15 3.59 -2.14
CA LYS A 435 -2.04 2.42 -2.04
C LYS A 435 -1.75 1.52 -0.85
N LEU A 436 -2.77 0.81 -0.42
CA LEU A 436 -2.77 -0.19 0.65
C LEU A 436 -2.42 0.39 2.02
N THR A 437 -1.14 0.55 2.31
CA THR A 437 -0.59 0.99 3.59
C THR A 437 -0.13 2.45 3.50
N CYS A 438 -1.07 3.35 3.19
CA CYS A 438 -0.84 4.78 3.03
C CYS A 438 -1.57 5.55 4.14
N GLY A 439 -0.84 6.43 4.84
CA GLY A 439 -1.37 7.34 5.86
C GLY A 439 -2.01 8.59 5.25
N GLU A 440 -2.54 9.47 6.09
CA GLU A 440 -3.23 10.70 5.67
C GLU A 440 -2.27 11.80 5.20
N GLY A 441 -2.80 12.79 4.47
CA GLY A 441 -2.10 14.04 4.17
C GLY A 441 -1.13 13.98 2.98
N ASN A 442 -1.02 12.87 2.28
CA ASN A 442 -0.17 12.78 1.09
C ASN A 442 -0.77 13.56 -0.09
N VAL A 443 0.06 14.31 -0.79
CA VAL A 443 -0.34 15.20 -1.90
C VAL A 443 0.50 14.95 -3.14
N PHE A 444 -0.15 14.78 -4.28
CA PHE A 444 0.45 14.90 -5.61
C PHE A 444 0.01 16.21 -6.23
N ARG A 445 0.95 17.07 -6.59
CA ARG A 445 0.67 18.38 -7.18
C ARG A 445 1.52 18.62 -8.42
N GLY A 446 0.86 19.05 -9.51
CA GLY A 446 1.55 19.39 -10.75
C GLY A 446 2.27 18.20 -11.40
N CYS A 447 1.78 16.97 -11.22
CA CYS A 447 2.45 15.76 -11.71
C CYS A 447 1.87 15.29 -13.05
N ILE A 448 2.69 14.58 -13.83
CA ILE A 448 2.33 13.99 -15.13
C ILE A 448 2.55 12.48 -15.06
N ALA A 449 1.50 11.69 -15.37
CA ALA A 449 1.61 10.25 -15.60
C ALA A 449 1.20 9.89 -17.03
N ALA A 450 2.09 9.22 -17.76
CA ALA A 450 1.85 8.91 -19.15
C ALA A 450 2.49 7.58 -19.58
N TYR A 451 1.78 6.82 -20.42
CA TYR A 451 2.31 5.58 -21.00
C TYR A 451 2.79 4.56 -19.94
N ASN A 452 2.12 4.44 -18.79
CA ASN A 452 2.40 3.39 -17.83
C ASN A 452 1.56 2.15 -18.17
N ALA A 453 2.04 0.97 -17.81
CA ALA A 453 1.39 -0.29 -18.18
C ALA A 453 0.01 -0.44 -17.56
N ASP A 454 -0.17 0.05 -16.34
CA ASP A 454 -1.49 0.10 -15.67
C ASP A 454 -1.92 1.57 -15.51
N ASP A 455 -2.28 2.01 -14.34
CA ASP A 455 -2.93 3.30 -14.10
C ASP A 455 -1.95 4.50 -14.10
N GLY A 456 -2.46 5.68 -14.40
CA GLY A 456 -1.71 6.92 -14.16
C GLY A 456 -1.51 7.15 -12.66
N TRP A 457 -2.60 7.04 -11.89
CA TRP A 457 -2.60 6.98 -10.42
C TRP A 457 -3.40 5.79 -9.94
N ASP A 458 -2.87 5.06 -8.94
CA ASP A 458 -3.57 4.00 -8.22
C ASP A 458 -3.61 4.27 -6.72
N LEU A 459 -4.82 4.56 -6.19
CA LEU A 459 -5.08 4.74 -4.77
C LEU A 459 -5.77 3.50 -4.17
N PHE A 460 -5.43 2.32 -4.64
CA PHE A 460 -6.09 1.07 -4.29
C PHE A 460 -6.04 0.76 -2.80
N ALA A 461 -7.19 0.42 -2.25
CA ALA A 461 -7.34 -0.15 -0.92
C ALA A 461 -7.97 -1.54 -1.00
N LYS A 462 -7.65 -2.41 -0.05
CA LYS A 462 -8.26 -3.73 0.08
C LYS A 462 -8.63 -4.02 1.53
N ILE A 463 -9.68 -4.80 1.73
CA ILE A 463 -10.25 -5.06 3.05
C ILE A 463 -9.24 -5.70 4.01
N ALA A 464 -8.34 -6.55 3.50
CA ALA A 464 -7.29 -7.18 4.32
C ALA A 464 -6.32 -6.17 4.97
N THR A 465 -6.13 -4.99 4.37
CA THR A 465 -5.30 -3.92 4.95
C THR A 465 -6.14 -2.89 5.72
N GLY A 466 -7.47 -2.90 5.55
CA GLY A 466 -8.38 -1.97 6.20
C GLY A 466 -8.39 -0.58 5.57
N LYS A 467 -8.76 0.42 6.37
CA LYS A 467 -8.85 1.82 5.93
C LYS A 467 -7.51 2.36 5.45
N ILE A 468 -7.58 3.24 4.47
CA ILE A 468 -6.46 3.99 3.91
C ILE A 468 -6.59 5.47 4.28
N GLY A 469 -5.49 6.19 4.37
CA GLY A 469 -5.47 7.63 4.57
C GLY A 469 -5.91 8.41 3.34
N ALA A 470 -6.50 9.58 3.55
CA ALA A 470 -6.92 10.47 2.47
C ALA A 470 -5.71 11.03 1.69
N VAL A 471 -5.81 10.99 0.36
CA VAL A 471 -4.80 11.48 -0.58
C VAL A 471 -5.41 12.59 -1.45
N THR A 472 -4.65 13.66 -1.68
CA THR A 472 -5.04 14.73 -2.60
C THR A 472 -4.20 14.69 -3.87
N ILE A 473 -4.88 14.72 -5.02
CA ILE A 473 -4.26 14.88 -6.34
C ILE A 473 -4.77 16.21 -6.92
N GLU A 474 -3.87 17.12 -7.24
CA GLU A 474 -4.25 18.45 -7.74
C GLU A 474 -3.33 18.95 -8.86
N ASP A 475 -3.92 19.65 -9.83
CA ASP A 475 -3.20 20.25 -10.94
C ASP A 475 -2.36 19.21 -11.74
N CYS A 476 -2.85 17.97 -11.86
CA CYS A 476 -2.15 16.83 -12.44
C CYS A 476 -2.70 16.45 -13.82
N VAL A 477 -1.89 15.73 -14.59
CA VAL A 477 -2.27 15.25 -15.94
C VAL A 477 -1.98 13.76 -16.08
N ALA A 478 -3.01 12.99 -16.48
CA ALA A 478 -2.92 11.56 -16.76
C ALA A 478 -3.32 11.28 -18.22
N PHE A 479 -2.43 10.70 -19.01
CA PHE A 479 -2.77 10.41 -20.40
C PHE A 479 -2.05 9.17 -20.94
N LYS A 480 -2.74 8.47 -21.84
CA LYS A 480 -2.21 7.29 -22.55
C LYS A 480 -1.63 6.22 -21.63
N ASN A 481 -2.17 6.08 -20.40
CA ASN A 481 -1.87 4.95 -19.54
C ASN A 481 -2.61 3.71 -20.05
N GLY A 482 -2.07 2.51 -19.81
CA GLY A 482 -2.48 1.25 -20.47
C GLY A 482 -1.78 1.02 -21.80
N TYR A 483 -0.84 1.89 -22.17
CA TYR A 483 0.05 1.78 -23.32
C TYR A 483 1.48 2.02 -22.86
N VAL A 484 2.42 1.33 -23.48
CA VAL A 484 3.87 1.51 -23.23
C VAL A 484 4.65 1.56 -24.51
N TYR A 485 5.87 2.05 -24.46
CA TYR A 485 6.81 1.94 -25.58
C TYR A 485 7.58 0.63 -25.50
N ASP A 486 7.57 -0.14 -26.57
CA ASP A 486 8.42 -1.31 -26.73
C ASP A 486 9.90 -0.92 -26.95
N ALA A 487 10.80 -1.91 -26.99
CA ALA A 487 12.23 -1.70 -27.22
C ALA A 487 12.54 -1.07 -28.61
N SER A 488 11.59 -1.07 -29.53
CA SER A 488 11.70 -0.45 -30.86
C SER A 488 11.13 0.97 -30.89
N GLY A 489 10.57 1.44 -29.78
CA GLY A 489 9.94 2.76 -29.67
C GLY A 489 8.49 2.80 -30.22
N ASN A 490 7.85 1.65 -30.45
CA ASN A 490 6.46 1.62 -30.84
C ASN A 490 5.56 1.61 -29.59
N VAL A 491 4.41 2.28 -29.68
CA VAL A 491 3.37 2.21 -28.65
C VAL A 491 2.63 0.89 -28.78
N VAL A 492 2.56 0.14 -27.69
CA VAL A 492 1.87 -1.16 -27.59
C VAL A 492 0.88 -1.15 -26.43
N ASN A 493 -0.16 -1.98 -26.53
CA ASN A 493 -1.14 -2.17 -25.46
C ASN A 493 -0.50 -2.87 -24.25
N ALA A 494 -0.88 -2.43 -23.07
CA ALA A 494 -0.49 -3.00 -21.78
C ALA A 494 -1.75 -3.32 -20.91
N GLY A 495 -1.72 -3.05 -19.63
CA GLY A 495 -2.76 -3.36 -18.65
C GLY A 495 -4.09 -2.60 -18.79
N ASN A 496 -4.71 -2.26 -17.67
CA ASN A 496 -6.01 -1.58 -17.65
C ASN A 496 -5.94 -0.13 -18.10
N GLY A 497 -5.05 0.64 -17.50
CA GLY A 497 -4.74 2.00 -17.90
C GLY A 497 -5.83 3.02 -17.61
N ASN A 498 -6.28 3.14 -16.37
CA ASN A 498 -7.08 4.30 -15.96
C ASN A 498 -6.19 5.54 -15.83
N GLY A 499 -6.78 6.72 -15.96
CA GLY A 499 -6.06 7.96 -15.68
C GLY A 499 -5.85 8.12 -14.17
N PHE A 500 -6.95 8.23 -13.43
CA PHE A 500 -6.97 8.36 -11.98
C PHE A 500 -7.89 7.30 -11.37
N LYS A 501 -7.32 6.29 -10.73
CA LYS A 501 -8.04 5.25 -10.00
C LYS A 501 -8.04 5.59 -8.52
N MET A 502 -9.21 5.98 -8.01
CA MET A 502 -9.39 6.68 -6.74
C MET A 502 -9.84 5.77 -5.59
N GLY A 503 -9.37 4.53 -5.54
CA GLY A 503 -9.70 3.64 -4.43
C GLY A 503 -9.84 2.17 -4.79
N GLY A 504 -10.53 1.40 -3.96
CA GLY A 504 -10.76 -0.03 -4.16
C GLY A 504 -11.60 -0.69 -3.09
N SER A 505 -12.20 -1.83 -3.43
CA SER A 505 -12.89 -2.77 -2.52
C SER A 505 -14.02 -2.16 -1.68
N GLY A 506 -14.60 -1.03 -2.07
CA GLY A 506 -15.64 -0.33 -1.28
C GLY A 506 -15.12 0.31 0.00
N ILE A 507 -13.82 0.54 0.11
CA ILE A 507 -13.20 1.15 1.28
C ILE A 507 -13.26 2.67 1.16
N SER A 508 -13.67 3.34 2.23
CA SER A 508 -13.63 4.79 2.37
C SER A 508 -12.19 5.29 2.35
N GLY A 509 -11.86 6.18 1.42
CA GLY A 509 -10.56 6.81 1.29
C GLY A 509 -10.62 8.32 1.41
N ARG A 510 -11.81 8.92 1.19
CA ARG A 510 -11.99 10.39 1.14
C ARG A 510 -10.94 11.09 0.27
N HIS A 511 -10.54 10.41 -0.82
CA HIS A 511 -9.53 10.95 -1.73
C HIS A 511 -10.09 12.13 -2.51
N VAL A 512 -9.23 13.12 -2.75
CA VAL A 512 -9.58 14.35 -3.46
C VAL A 512 -8.84 14.42 -4.79
N LEU A 513 -9.56 14.62 -5.89
CA LEU A 513 -9.00 14.95 -7.20
C LEU A 513 -9.52 16.31 -7.65
N LYS A 514 -8.64 17.26 -7.93
CA LYS A 514 -9.06 18.59 -8.36
C LYS A 514 -8.16 19.22 -9.43
N ASN A 515 -8.78 20.06 -10.28
CA ASN A 515 -8.10 20.84 -11.32
C ASN A 515 -7.21 19.98 -12.25
N SER A 516 -7.58 18.72 -12.45
CA SER A 516 -6.73 17.75 -13.13
C SER A 516 -7.31 17.35 -14.49
N ILE A 517 -6.45 16.88 -15.38
CA ILE A 517 -6.82 16.53 -16.76
C ILE A 517 -6.50 15.05 -16.99
N SER A 518 -7.47 14.32 -17.57
CA SER A 518 -7.31 12.92 -17.96
C SER A 518 -7.72 12.74 -19.41
N TYR A 519 -6.83 12.19 -20.27
CA TYR A 519 -7.21 11.98 -21.67
C TYR A 519 -6.50 10.80 -22.34
N GLU A 520 -7.21 10.17 -23.27
CA GLU A 520 -6.72 9.05 -24.10
C GLU A 520 -6.09 7.90 -23.29
N ASN A 521 -6.55 7.65 -22.07
CA ASN A 521 -6.19 6.46 -21.33
C ASN A 521 -6.97 5.26 -21.87
N LYS A 522 -6.41 4.06 -21.75
CA LYS A 522 -6.97 2.82 -22.32
C LYS A 522 -8.24 2.36 -21.62
N ALA A 523 -8.46 2.75 -20.37
CA ALA A 523 -9.68 2.45 -19.64
C ALA A 523 -10.40 3.74 -19.25
N LYS A 524 -10.71 3.96 -17.99
CA LYS A 524 -11.45 5.12 -17.52
C LYS A 524 -10.54 6.32 -17.30
N GLY A 525 -11.06 7.51 -17.50
CA GLY A 525 -10.32 8.73 -17.19
C GLY A 525 -10.20 8.98 -15.70
N ILE A 526 -11.33 9.03 -15.01
CA ILE A 526 -11.44 9.13 -13.55
C ILE A 526 -12.31 7.97 -13.08
N ASP A 527 -11.79 7.15 -12.18
CA ASP A 527 -12.46 5.95 -11.67
C ASP A 527 -12.52 5.97 -10.15
N SER A 528 -13.72 6.02 -9.56
CA SER A 528 -13.87 5.83 -8.11
C SER A 528 -13.39 4.46 -7.64
N ASN A 529 -13.34 3.50 -8.55
CA ASN A 529 -12.97 2.10 -8.29
C ASN A 529 -13.62 1.55 -7.03
N SER A 530 -14.91 1.79 -6.88
CA SER A 530 -15.74 1.45 -5.73
C SER A 530 -15.47 2.17 -4.40
N CYS A 531 -14.55 3.13 -4.33
CA CYS A 531 -14.43 4.01 -3.16
C CYS A 531 -15.74 4.81 -3.00
N PRO A 532 -16.37 4.81 -1.80
CA PRO A 532 -17.73 5.34 -1.63
C PRO A 532 -17.80 6.86 -1.42
N ASP A 533 -16.68 7.55 -1.27
CA ASP A 533 -16.63 8.91 -0.75
C ASP A 533 -15.51 9.78 -1.36
N ILE A 534 -15.22 9.56 -2.66
CA ILE A 534 -14.29 10.43 -3.37
C ILE A 534 -14.86 11.84 -3.56
N GLU A 535 -13.97 12.82 -3.61
CA GLU A 535 -14.27 14.21 -3.91
C GLU A 535 -13.57 14.63 -5.21
N VAL A 536 -14.33 15.09 -6.21
CA VAL A 536 -13.80 15.46 -7.53
C VAL A 536 -14.25 16.86 -7.93
N TYR A 537 -13.27 17.75 -8.18
CA TYR A 537 -13.54 19.17 -8.41
C TYR A 537 -12.82 19.71 -9.66
N ASN A 538 -13.56 20.36 -10.55
CA ASN A 538 -13.01 21.12 -11.70
C ASN A 538 -12.08 20.30 -12.61
N ASN A 539 -12.33 19.00 -12.79
CA ASN A 539 -11.52 18.14 -13.63
C ASN A 539 -12.06 18.13 -15.06
N VAL A 540 -11.17 17.88 -16.02
CA VAL A 540 -11.51 17.62 -17.43
C VAL A 540 -11.07 16.22 -17.79
N SER A 541 -12.00 15.39 -18.25
CA SER A 541 -11.71 14.04 -18.71
C SER A 541 -12.19 13.85 -20.15
N CYS A 542 -11.28 13.47 -21.07
CA CYS A 542 -11.54 13.53 -22.50
C CYS A 542 -10.99 12.33 -23.26
N ASN A 543 -11.78 11.77 -24.18
CA ASN A 543 -11.37 10.73 -25.13
C ASN A 543 -10.69 9.50 -24.51
N ASN A 544 -11.03 9.10 -23.30
CA ASN A 544 -10.57 7.82 -22.76
C ASN A 544 -11.33 6.68 -23.46
N GLU A 545 -10.75 5.49 -23.61
CA GLU A 545 -11.42 4.37 -24.28
C GLU A 545 -12.63 3.83 -23.49
N GLY A 546 -12.56 3.88 -22.17
CA GLY A 546 -13.68 3.65 -21.26
C GLY A 546 -14.42 4.93 -20.90
N PRO A 547 -15.31 4.90 -19.88
CA PRO A 547 -15.94 6.09 -19.32
C PRO A 547 -14.91 7.17 -18.96
N ASN A 548 -15.17 8.41 -19.37
CA ASN A 548 -14.32 9.52 -18.96
C ASN A 548 -14.35 9.73 -17.45
N ILE A 549 -15.54 9.61 -16.84
CA ILE A 549 -15.72 9.74 -15.39
C ILE A 549 -16.65 8.62 -14.93
N ALA A 550 -16.14 7.66 -14.15
CA ALA A 550 -16.89 6.54 -13.59
C ALA A 550 -16.97 6.66 -12.08
N ILE A 551 -18.16 7.03 -11.57
CA ILE A 551 -18.42 7.11 -10.14
C ILE A 551 -19.39 6.00 -9.77
N TYR A 552 -18.92 5.03 -8.98
CA TYR A 552 -19.70 3.90 -8.50
C TYR A 552 -19.10 3.34 -7.22
N THR A 553 -19.90 2.62 -6.45
CA THR A 553 -19.41 1.81 -5.33
C THR A 553 -19.93 0.38 -5.44
N SER A 554 -19.31 -0.53 -4.72
CA SER A 554 -19.94 -1.80 -4.39
C SER A 554 -21.16 -1.54 -3.50
N ASN A 555 -22.18 -2.40 -3.53
CA ASN A 555 -23.48 -2.25 -2.83
C ASN A 555 -23.38 -2.14 -1.28
N ARG A 556 -22.24 -1.77 -0.73
CA ARG A 556 -21.89 -1.96 0.68
C ARG A 556 -21.85 -0.70 1.51
N ALA A 557 -21.68 0.45 0.91
CA ALA A 557 -21.37 1.63 1.68
C ALA A 557 -22.42 2.70 1.46
N ASP A 558 -22.74 3.40 2.54
CA ASP A 558 -23.32 4.74 2.43
C ASP A 558 -22.36 5.59 1.63
N THR A 559 -22.84 6.15 0.52
CA THR A 559 -22.01 7.01 -0.30
C THR A 559 -22.04 8.45 0.15
N ALA A 560 -20.88 9.09 0.04
CA ALA A 560 -20.68 10.50 0.34
C ALA A 560 -19.88 11.19 -0.78
N TYR A 561 -20.16 10.85 -2.05
CA TYR A 561 -19.49 11.48 -3.19
C TYR A 561 -19.73 12.97 -3.25
N VAL A 562 -18.66 13.72 -3.57
CA VAL A 562 -18.76 15.14 -3.93
C VAL A 562 -18.20 15.31 -5.35
N ALA A 563 -19.00 15.92 -6.24
CA ALA A 563 -18.59 16.20 -7.60
C ALA A 563 -19.08 17.58 -8.03
N GLU A 564 -18.16 18.50 -8.35
CA GLU A 564 -18.45 19.86 -8.76
C GLU A 564 -17.51 20.33 -9.88
N GLY A 565 -18.07 20.95 -10.91
CA GLY A 565 -17.31 21.60 -11.99
C GLY A 565 -16.59 20.65 -12.95
N ASN A 566 -16.90 19.35 -12.93
CA ASN A 566 -16.21 18.37 -13.77
C ASN A 566 -16.81 18.33 -15.17
N ILE A 567 -15.95 18.11 -16.16
CA ILE A 567 -16.31 17.99 -17.58
C ILE A 567 -15.84 16.64 -18.10
N SER A 568 -16.79 15.79 -18.49
CA SER A 568 -16.54 14.70 -19.42
C SER A 568 -16.75 15.22 -20.84
N TYR A 569 -15.83 14.90 -21.76
CA TYR A 569 -15.96 15.29 -23.15
C TYR A 569 -15.31 14.27 -24.10
N GLY A 570 -15.88 14.09 -25.27
CA GLY A 570 -15.36 13.23 -26.31
C GLY A 570 -15.55 13.84 -27.69
N THR A 571 -14.52 13.75 -28.53
CA THR A 571 -14.52 14.27 -29.90
C THR A 571 -14.90 13.22 -30.95
N GLY A 572 -15.16 11.96 -30.53
CA GLY A 572 -15.47 10.82 -31.41
C GLY A 572 -16.84 10.18 -31.18
N GLU A 573 -17.21 9.25 -32.06
CA GLU A 573 -18.39 8.41 -31.85
C GLU A 573 -18.08 7.26 -30.88
N GLY A 574 -18.99 6.98 -29.92
CA GLY A 574 -19.01 5.70 -29.21
C GLY A 574 -18.47 5.69 -27.80
N HIS A 575 -18.66 6.77 -27.03
CA HIS A 575 -18.37 6.71 -25.60
C HIS A 575 -19.40 5.86 -24.86
N SER A 576 -18.92 5.03 -23.94
CA SER A 576 -19.74 4.30 -22.98
C SER A 576 -20.27 5.25 -21.92
N GLU A 577 -21.27 4.80 -21.20
CA GLU A 577 -21.93 5.46 -20.08
C GLU A 577 -20.93 6.04 -19.07
N ASP A 578 -20.91 7.37 -18.91
CA ASP A 578 -19.96 8.06 -18.04
C ASP A 578 -20.18 7.79 -16.56
N ILE A 579 -21.39 7.54 -16.11
CA ILE A 579 -21.67 7.32 -14.69
C ILE A 579 -22.23 5.94 -14.47
N GLN A 580 -21.50 5.13 -13.73
CA GLN A 580 -21.89 3.78 -13.33
C GLN A 580 -22.36 3.77 -11.87
N LEU A 581 -23.42 4.52 -11.55
CA LEU A 581 -24.06 4.47 -10.23
C LEU A 581 -24.83 3.15 -10.09
N LYS A 582 -24.21 2.12 -9.55
CA LYS A 582 -24.91 0.88 -9.22
C LYS A 582 -25.56 1.00 -7.85
N GLY A 583 -26.89 1.23 -7.85
CA GLY A 583 -27.74 1.09 -6.68
C GLY A 583 -27.78 2.28 -5.73
N GLN A 584 -27.45 3.51 -6.18
CA GLN A 584 -27.41 4.70 -5.33
C GLN A 584 -28.12 5.90 -5.93
N GLU A 585 -28.59 6.81 -5.06
CA GLU A 585 -29.24 8.02 -5.50
C GLU A 585 -28.25 8.96 -6.20
N GLU A 586 -28.56 9.31 -7.42
CA GLU A 586 -27.81 10.21 -8.30
C GLU A 586 -27.76 11.66 -7.80
N SER A 587 -28.43 11.99 -6.69
CA SER A 587 -28.86 13.34 -6.31
C SER A 587 -27.74 14.33 -5.95
N GLY A 588 -26.50 13.90 -5.77
CA GLY A 588 -25.37 14.81 -5.49
C GLY A 588 -24.43 15.03 -6.66
N ILE A 589 -24.45 14.15 -7.67
CA ILE A 589 -23.48 14.11 -8.76
C ILE A 589 -24.04 14.78 -10.02
N TYR A 590 -25.30 14.52 -10.37
CA TYR A 590 -26.00 15.22 -11.44
C TYR A 590 -26.45 16.59 -10.95
N ASN A 591 -25.62 17.58 -11.13
CA ASN A 591 -25.89 18.96 -10.77
C ASN A 591 -25.63 19.91 -11.95
N GLU A 592 -25.84 21.20 -11.72
CA GLU A 592 -25.67 22.21 -12.76
C GLU A 592 -24.22 22.52 -13.12
N THR A 593 -23.25 21.99 -12.39
CA THR A 593 -21.81 22.28 -12.58
C THR A 593 -21.04 21.16 -13.25
N ASN A 594 -21.58 19.92 -13.22
CA ASN A 594 -20.94 18.77 -13.84
C ASN A 594 -21.56 18.43 -15.20
N TYR A 595 -20.73 18.10 -16.15
CA TYR A 595 -21.12 17.75 -17.51
C TYR A 595 -20.70 16.31 -17.81
N PHE A 596 -21.70 15.44 -18.04
CA PHE A 596 -21.52 14.03 -18.29
C PHE A 596 -22.17 13.61 -19.61
N TYR A 597 -21.76 12.47 -20.15
CA TYR A 597 -22.38 11.93 -21.36
C TYR A 597 -23.80 11.44 -21.06
N ASN A 598 -24.75 12.00 -21.80
CA ASN A 598 -26.14 11.56 -21.80
C ASN A 598 -26.42 10.71 -23.04
N GLU A 599 -26.61 9.40 -22.84
CA GLU A 599 -26.85 8.43 -23.91
C GLU A 599 -28.14 8.76 -24.72
N ALA A 600 -29.18 9.27 -24.07
CA ALA A 600 -30.44 9.60 -24.73
C ALA A 600 -30.30 10.77 -25.71
N ASP A 601 -29.56 11.79 -25.33
CA ASP A 601 -29.33 13.00 -26.11
C ASP A 601 -28.04 12.95 -26.92
N LYS A 602 -27.21 11.91 -26.70
CA LYS A 602 -25.87 11.73 -27.30
C LYS A 602 -25.02 12.99 -27.19
N ALA A 603 -25.02 13.56 -25.98
CA ALA A 603 -24.35 14.83 -25.70
C ALA A 603 -23.75 14.82 -24.29
N TYR A 604 -22.75 15.63 -24.08
CA TYR A 604 -22.17 15.91 -22.77
C TYR A 604 -22.87 17.14 -22.18
N GLU A 605 -23.66 16.95 -21.13
CA GLU A 605 -24.54 18.00 -20.61
C GLU A 605 -24.68 17.94 -19.09
N ASN A 606 -25.06 19.08 -18.50
CA ASN A 606 -25.37 19.20 -17.08
C ASN A 606 -26.87 18.93 -16.81
N SER A 607 -27.27 18.99 -15.54
CA SER A 607 -28.67 18.77 -15.12
C SER A 607 -29.69 19.80 -15.67
N LYS A 608 -29.22 20.90 -16.25
CA LYS A 608 -30.06 21.92 -16.95
C LYS A 608 -30.15 21.68 -18.46
N GLY A 609 -29.44 20.69 -19.00
CA GLY A 609 -29.36 20.43 -20.43
C GLY A 609 -28.41 21.39 -21.18
N GLU A 610 -27.52 22.10 -20.47
CA GLU A 610 -26.47 22.88 -21.09
C GLU A 610 -25.38 21.95 -21.60
N LYS A 611 -25.03 22.08 -22.89
CA LYS A 611 -24.15 21.15 -23.58
C LYS A 611 -22.74 21.69 -23.72
N VAL A 612 -21.74 20.83 -23.47
CA VAL A 612 -20.33 21.12 -23.78
C VAL A 612 -20.15 21.13 -25.29
N ALA A 613 -19.33 22.04 -25.79
CA ALA A 613 -18.98 22.14 -27.20
C ALA A 613 -17.47 22.40 -27.38
N ASP A 614 -16.94 22.14 -28.58
CA ASP A 614 -15.51 22.29 -28.92
C ASP A 614 -14.99 23.69 -28.60
N ASP A 615 -15.82 24.71 -28.77
CA ASP A 615 -15.45 26.09 -28.53
C ASP A 615 -15.30 26.50 -27.05
N TRP A 616 -15.60 25.59 -26.13
CA TRP A 616 -15.29 25.74 -24.71
C TRP A 616 -13.81 25.61 -24.40
N PHE A 617 -13.07 24.93 -25.27
CA PHE A 617 -11.65 24.66 -25.10
C PHE A 617 -10.78 25.55 -26.00
N VAL A 618 -9.59 25.85 -25.49
CA VAL A 618 -8.59 26.57 -26.28
C VAL A 618 -8.08 25.68 -27.44
N SER A 619 -7.79 24.42 -27.11
CA SER A 619 -7.40 23.37 -28.06
C SER A 619 -7.92 22.00 -27.62
N LEU A 620 -8.25 21.17 -28.61
CA LEU A 620 -8.58 19.74 -28.46
C LEU A 620 -7.56 18.84 -29.17
N ASP A 621 -6.44 19.40 -29.59
CA ASP A 621 -5.38 18.69 -30.35
C ASP A 621 -4.51 17.87 -29.38
N THR A 622 -4.87 16.61 -29.13
CA THR A 622 -4.15 15.67 -28.25
C THR A 622 -2.81 15.19 -28.82
N SER A 623 -2.41 15.62 -30.01
CA SER A 623 -1.05 15.41 -30.53
C SER A 623 -0.02 16.31 -29.85
N VAL A 624 -0.48 17.39 -29.21
CA VAL A 624 0.37 18.29 -28.41
C VAL A 624 0.62 17.67 -27.07
N MET A 625 1.88 17.38 -26.75
CA MET A 625 2.25 16.78 -25.47
C MET A 625 2.42 17.86 -24.39
N PRO A 626 2.01 17.59 -23.15
CA PRO A 626 2.33 18.45 -22.01
C PRO A 626 3.84 18.56 -21.81
N GLU A 627 4.33 19.75 -21.54
CA GLU A 627 5.75 20.04 -21.29
C GLU A 627 5.94 20.63 -19.88
N ARG A 628 7.19 20.63 -19.39
CA ARG A 628 7.57 21.30 -18.15
C ARG A 628 8.12 22.70 -18.43
N ALA A 629 7.59 23.71 -17.75
CA ALA A 629 8.22 25.03 -17.69
C ALA A 629 9.49 25.01 -16.82
N GLU A 630 10.26 26.10 -16.86
CA GLU A 630 11.47 26.25 -16.04
C GLU A 630 11.19 26.18 -14.52
N ASP A 631 10.01 26.61 -14.08
CA ASP A 631 9.56 26.54 -12.69
C ASP A 631 8.96 25.17 -12.31
N GLY A 632 8.98 24.19 -13.24
CA GLY A 632 8.45 22.86 -13.06
C GLY A 632 6.93 22.73 -13.29
N SER A 633 6.20 23.81 -13.51
CA SER A 633 4.76 23.76 -13.81
C SER A 633 4.45 23.06 -15.13
N ILE A 634 3.23 22.53 -15.25
CA ILE A 634 2.77 21.88 -16.50
C ILE A 634 2.31 22.94 -17.49
N GLN A 635 2.81 22.86 -18.72
CA GLN A 635 2.33 23.65 -19.84
C GLN A 635 1.53 22.76 -20.80
N MET A 636 0.22 22.97 -20.82
CA MET A 636 -0.71 22.24 -21.68
C MET A 636 -0.78 22.81 -23.11
N HIS A 637 -0.18 23.97 -23.37
CA HIS A 637 -0.23 24.68 -24.67
C HIS A 637 -1.67 24.89 -25.19
N GLY A 638 -2.59 25.11 -24.27
CA GLY A 638 -4.02 25.27 -24.55
C GLY A 638 -4.82 23.96 -24.66
N LEU A 639 -4.16 22.80 -24.65
CA LEU A 639 -4.85 21.50 -24.72
C LEU A 639 -5.78 21.33 -23.52
N LEU A 640 -7.08 21.13 -23.80
CA LEU A 640 -8.16 20.95 -22.81
C LEU A 640 -8.28 22.08 -21.78
N GLU A 641 -7.60 23.20 -22.01
CA GLU A 641 -7.77 24.40 -21.19
C GLU A 641 -9.11 25.09 -21.55
N ARG A 642 -9.87 25.46 -20.54
CA ARG A 642 -11.15 26.16 -20.70
C ARG A 642 -10.90 27.62 -21.09
N LYS A 643 -11.73 28.13 -22.04
CA LYS A 643 -11.72 29.56 -22.43
C LYS A 643 -12.32 30.45 -21.36
#